data_6d2744081cfd3c6e4d6d97d12d7685f1
#
_entry.id   6d2744081cfd3c6e4d6d97d12d7685f1
#
_cell.length_a   1.000
_cell.length_b   1.000
_cell.length_c   1.000
_cell.angle_alpha   90.00
_cell.angle_beta   90.00
_cell.angle_gamma   90.00
#
_symmetry.space_group_name_H-M   'P 1'
#
loop_
_entity.id
_entity.type
_entity.pdbx_description
1 polymer ?
#
loop_
_entity_poly.entity_id
_entity_poly.type
_entity_poly.pdbx_seq_one_letter_code
_entity_poly.pdbx_strand_id
1 'polypeptide(L)'
;MKNYPAVKKNLQILLLPALLFTATVARSQEFGGNPPSIKWKQVNTPAARIIFPTGMDSAGLRVANIIQQMNGLIKPTIGAKQKQVSIVLQNQTTIANGYVGLAPFRSEFFLTPEQNSFDIGSLPWAQQLAIHEFRHVQQYNNFNVGVSHVLHILFGEGGQALGNDLSVPNWFFEGDAVFNETHVSGQGRGRLPWFFNGYRALWAADRDYSFMKLRNGSYLDYTPDHYPLGYMLVSYGREKYGDNLWKKVTHDAAAFKGGFYPFQRAINKYTGTDFKTFTNNGLNHFKEVFKDDDKTPATKAKHFDADREYPAYINDSTLIYMKSPYDHIPAFVIRTGNRERKISTRSSSLDNYFNYHDGKVVYATYRPDARWGYRNYSELMILDIASGKEHRITRKTKYFSPAFSPDGKRIVVSQVATSGASELHLLNTDGELIKVLPNPQHLFYTYPQFYGDDKLIAAVRDPQGKMTLALIDIATGSAKFLVPFSYRPIGFTTVKNDDVYFTQTEDVNDRLFVLKLKNNQCYELLPTGHDTGIGHYQPAVGNSKLAWVGFTAFGYQINEVNKKELKWIDAGPQYVRHLPAMGISALGRDSSADMLAEVVDKPLPVTPYSKGHGLFNFHSIIPNISDPNYSFAITGENVLNTFQSQISFDYNRNEGYKQFGFEAIYGALYPYISAGVDYTLDRRQFYKGSYVYWNETSIHGGLQVPLNFSAGKHTTGLTFGSDLYYNQTRFQQGNAVRFKDRDYAYLNNYISFSNQRLVARQNIYPMLAQSISLNYKAGVSGGAATQLLAQGSFYFPGLATNHSFVVNVAHQQKGKNNVIGFSNDFPFSKGYTAESLDDMNKVGLNYHFPFAYPDAGFGNIVYLLRLRGQLFFDYTRATSDNFFTNGASFKQNFRSTGAGVFFDTKFFNQNSISFGIRYSRLLDDDFFGGTGRNRIELVLPVTFF
;
A
#
# COMPACT_ATOMS: atom_id res chain seq x y z
N MET A 1 2.85 -8.30 -52.55
CA MET A 1 2.51 -7.14 -51.65
C MET A 1 1.03 -6.83 -51.86
N LYS A 2 0.15 -7.25 -50.97
CA LYS A 2 -1.26 -6.84 -50.94
C LYS A 2 -1.64 -6.43 -49.54
N ASN A 3 -2.29 -5.30 -49.45
CA ASN A 3 -2.71 -4.54 -48.27
C ASN A 3 -3.43 -5.36 -47.20
N TYR A 4 -3.00 -5.25 -45.95
CA TYR A 4 -3.77 -5.63 -44.77
C TYR A 4 -4.00 -4.42 -43.86
N PRO A 5 -5.01 -3.56 -44.12
CA PRO A 5 -5.36 -2.47 -43.21
C PRO A 5 -6.36 -2.86 -42.08
N ALA A 6 -7.10 -3.98 -42.23
CA ALA A 6 -8.20 -4.29 -41.33
C ALA A 6 -7.82 -4.94 -39.98
N VAL A 7 -6.70 -5.63 -39.94
CA VAL A 7 -6.25 -6.34 -38.71
C VAL A 7 -5.70 -5.38 -37.64
N LYS A 8 -5.12 -4.23 -38.04
CA LYS A 8 -4.56 -3.24 -37.08
C LYS A 8 -5.60 -2.55 -36.20
N LYS A 9 -6.81 -2.30 -36.69
CA LYS A 9 -7.86 -1.59 -35.91
C LYS A 9 -8.52 -2.48 -34.84
N ASN A 10 -8.65 -3.78 -35.10
CA ASN A 10 -9.27 -4.70 -34.13
C ASN A 10 -8.30 -5.13 -33.02
N LEU A 11 -6.98 -5.06 -33.26
CA LEU A 11 -5.98 -5.40 -32.26
C LEU A 11 -5.86 -4.35 -31.15
N GLN A 12 -6.09 -3.06 -31.48
CA GLN A 12 -6.06 -1.96 -30.53
C GLN A 12 -7.23 -1.97 -29.53
N ILE A 13 -8.37 -2.55 -29.90
CA ILE A 13 -9.54 -2.69 -29.02
C ILE A 13 -9.34 -3.82 -28.00
N LEU A 14 -8.53 -4.85 -28.33
CA LEU A 14 -8.19 -5.96 -27.43
C LEU A 14 -7.03 -5.63 -26.46
N LEU A 15 -6.21 -4.61 -26.75
CA LEU A 15 -5.11 -4.18 -25.88
C LEU A 15 -5.58 -3.48 -24.58
N LEU A 16 -6.69 -2.77 -24.61
CA LEU A 16 -7.21 -2.05 -23.44
C LEU A 16 -7.65 -3.00 -22.31
N PRO A 17 -8.39 -4.10 -22.55
CA PRO A 17 -8.72 -5.09 -21.54
C PRO A 17 -7.48 -5.82 -20.99
N ALA A 18 -6.49 -6.14 -21.84
CA ALA A 18 -5.27 -6.82 -21.42
C ALA A 18 -4.39 -5.93 -20.51
N LEU A 19 -4.31 -4.63 -20.79
CA LEU A 19 -3.65 -3.63 -19.94
C LEU A 19 -4.34 -3.50 -18.57
N LEU A 20 -5.67 -3.56 -18.53
CA LEU A 20 -6.43 -3.55 -17.28
C LEU A 20 -6.20 -4.82 -16.45
N PHE A 21 -5.99 -5.97 -17.09
CA PHE A 21 -5.73 -7.25 -16.42
C PHE A 21 -4.38 -7.22 -15.67
N THR A 22 -3.35 -6.58 -16.22
CA THR A 22 -2.03 -6.47 -15.57
C THR A 22 -2.00 -5.47 -14.42
N ALA A 23 -2.93 -4.51 -14.38
CA ALA A 23 -2.99 -3.48 -13.35
C ALA A 23 -3.68 -3.94 -12.04
N THR A 24 -4.46 -5.03 -12.09
CA THR A 24 -5.27 -5.49 -10.94
C THR A 24 -4.54 -6.42 -9.98
N VAL A 25 -3.27 -6.77 -10.21
CA VAL A 25 -2.51 -7.58 -9.24
C VAL A 25 -2.14 -6.71 -8.04
N ALA A 26 -2.98 -6.75 -7.04
CA ALA A 26 -2.71 -6.10 -5.75
C ALA A 26 -1.43 -6.68 -5.13
N ARG A 27 -0.39 -5.85 -5.01
CA ARG A 27 0.90 -6.21 -4.37
C ARG A 27 0.80 -6.28 -2.84
N SER A 28 -0.32 -6.75 -2.27
CA SER A 28 -0.49 -6.84 -0.82
C SER A 28 0.10 -8.12 -0.20
N GLN A 29 0.53 -9.08 -1.02
CA GLN A 29 0.94 -10.41 -0.57
C GLN A 29 2.45 -10.56 -0.61
N GLU A 30 3.05 -10.87 0.55
CA GLU A 30 4.49 -11.13 0.68
C GLU A 30 4.80 -12.60 0.40
N PHE A 31 5.37 -12.90 -0.77
CA PHE A 31 5.77 -14.28 -1.11
C PHE A 31 6.89 -14.77 -0.18
N GLY A 32 6.66 -15.94 0.43
CA GLY A 32 7.61 -16.53 1.36
C GLY A 32 7.92 -15.64 2.57
N GLY A 33 6.98 -14.78 3.00
CA GLY A 33 7.19 -13.75 4.00
C GLY A 33 7.33 -14.25 5.45
N ASN A 34 7.05 -15.52 5.73
CA ASN A 34 7.16 -16.12 7.07
C ASN A 34 8.33 -17.08 7.18
N PRO A 35 9.10 -17.09 8.29
CA PRO A 35 10.16 -18.06 8.50
C PRO A 35 9.61 -19.49 8.64
N PRO A 36 10.36 -20.51 8.20
CA PRO A 36 9.92 -21.91 8.22
C PRO A 36 9.68 -22.48 9.62
N SER A 37 10.23 -21.85 10.66
CA SER A 37 10.07 -22.27 12.06
C SER A 37 8.66 -22.05 12.60
N ILE A 38 7.82 -21.22 11.98
CA ILE A 38 6.44 -20.98 12.42
C ILE A 38 5.64 -22.25 12.20
N LYS A 39 5.03 -22.75 13.29
CA LYS A 39 4.04 -23.84 13.27
C LYS A 39 2.64 -23.24 13.22
N TRP A 40 1.81 -23.75 12.32
CA TRP A 40 0.48 -23.26 12.06
C TRP A 40 -0.59 -24.19 12.61
N LYS A 41 -1.65 -23.62 13.14
CA LYS A 41 -2.90 -24.28 13.55
C LYS A 41 -4.06 -23.72 12.77
N GLN A 42 -5.21 -24.41 12.80
CA GLN A 42 -6.43 -23.97 12.15
C GLN A 42 -7.67 -24.29 12.95
N VAL A 43 -8.69 -23.50 12.73
CA VAL A 43 -10.08 -23.75 13.10
C VAL A 43 -10.94 -23.69 11.85
N ASN A 44 -11.79 -24.70 11.61
CA ASN A 44 -12.68 -24.75 10.47
C ASN A 44 -14.12 -24.50 10.89
N THR A 45 -14.80 -23.58 10.19
CA THR A 45 -16.24 -23.35 10.25
C THR A 45 -16.82 -23.42 8.84
N PRO A 46 -18.13 -23.54 8.65
CA PRO A 46 -18.75 -23.49 7.32
C PRO A 46 -18.45 -22.17 6.57
N ALA A 47 -18.25 -21.06 7.28
CA ALA A 47 -17.99 -19.74 6.69
C ALA A 47 -16.52 -19.47 6.40
N ALA A 48 -15.61 -19.93 7.27
CA ALA A 48 -14.19 -19.62 7.15
C ALA A 48 -13.31 -20.70 7.77
N ARG A 49 -12.07 -20.82 7.24
CA ARG A 49 -10.94 -21.52 7.83
C ARG A 49 -9.99 -20.47 8.39
N ILE A 50 -9.83 -20.42 9.70
CA ILE A 50 -8.91 -19.49 10.36
C ILE A 50 -7.60 -20.21 10.60
N ILE A 51 -6.50 -19.70 10.03
CA ILE A 51 -5.13 -20.24 10.12
C ILE A 51 -4.30 -19.26 10.93
N PHE A 52 -3.63 -19.75 11.97
CA PHE A 52 -2.87 -18.89 12.90
C PHE A 52 -1.62 -19.59 13.44
N PRO A 53 -0.59 -18.83 13.86
CA PRO A 53 0.59 -19.37 14.51
C PRO A 53 0.25 -20.02 15.85
N THR A 54 1.00 -21.06 16.22
CA THR A 54 0.89 -21.67 17.56
C THR A 54 1.06 -20.60 18.64
N GLY A 55 0.20 -20.62 19.65
CA GLY A 55 0.14 -19.64 20.75
C GLY A 55 -0.89 -18.53 20.51
N MET A 56 -1.58 -18.52 19.36
CA MET A 56 -2.66 -17.56 19.03
C MET A 56 -4.06 -18.21 19.07
N ASP A 57 -4.20 -19.29 19.83
CA ASP A 57 -5.44 -20.11 19.85
C ASP A 57 -6.67 -19.27 20.26
N SER A 58 -6.53 -18.40 21.26
CA SER A 58 -7.62 -17.52 21.73
C SER A 58 -8.08 -16.55 20.62
N ALA A 59 -7.14 -15.89 19.93
CA ALA A 59 -7.47 -14.98 18.83
C ALA A 59 -8.12 -15.74 17.66
N GLY A 60 -7.58 -16.91 17.29
CA GLY A 60 -8.12 -17.75 16.23
C GLY A 60 -9.53 -18.21 16.51
N LEU A 61 -9.82 -18.69 17.74
CA LEU A 61 -11.14 -19.10 18.19
C LEU A 61 -12.13 -17.93 18.21
N ARG A 62 -11.71 -16.78 18.74
CA ARG A 62 -12.58 -15.59 18.81
C ARG A 62 -12.97 -15.10 17.41
N VAL A 63 -12.02 -15.00 16.47
CA VAL A 63 -12.27 -14.64 15.07
C VAL A 63 -13.24 -15.64 14.42
N ALA A 64 -13.04 -16.94 14.63
CA ALA A 64 -13.90 -17.99 14.09
C ALA A 64 -15.33 -17.86 14.60
N ASN A 65 -15.54 -17.61 15.90
CA ASN A 65 -16.85 -17.43 16.51
C ASN A 65 -17.57 -16.18 16.01
N ILE A 66 -16.84 -15.05 15.91
CA ILE A 66 -17.39 -13.81 15.34
C ILE A 66 -17.89 -14.05 13.92
N ILE A 67 -17.06 -14.59 13.05
CA ILE A 67 -17.40 -14.82 11.63
C ILE A 67 -18.60 -15.77 11.53
N GLN A 68 -18.61 -16.85 12.29
CA GLN A 68 -19.69 -17.85 12.27
C GLN A 68 -21.03 -17.22 12.68
N GLN A 69 -21.07 -16.41 13.73
CA GLN A 69 -22.29 -15.82 14.25
C GLN A 69 -22.73 -14.61 13.39
N MET A 70 -21.82 -13.72 13.02
CA MET A 70 -22.13 -12.53 12.22
C MET A 70 -22.56 -12.89 10.79
N ASN A 71 -22.04 -13.98 10.19
CA ASN A 71 -22.40 -14.37 8.84
C ASN A 71 -23.91 -14.55 8.66
N GLY A 72 -24.59 -15.11 9.66
CA GLY A 72 -26.04 -15.28 9.64
C GLY A 72 -26.83 -13.96 9.66
N LEU A 73 -26.30 -12.97 10.38
CA LEU A 73 -26.97 -11.70 10.63
C LEU A 73 -26.85 -10.71 9.47
N ILE A 74 -25.66 -10.59 8.86
CA ILE A 74 -25.34 -9.50 7.94
C ILE A 74 -25.42 -9.89 6.45
N LYS A 75 -25.30 -11.18 6.10
CA LYS A 75 -25.36 -11.61 4.68
C LYS A 75 -26.66 -11.23 3.94
N PRO A 76 -27.85 -11.14 4.56
CA PRO A 76 -29.08 -10.80 3.83
C PRO A 76 -29.02 -9.44 3.13
N THR A 77 -28.24 -8.51 3.64
CA THR A 77 -28.12 -7.13 3.10
C THR A 77 -27.27 -7.03 1.83
N ILE A 78 -26.51 -8.07 1.47
CA ILE A 78 -25.70 -8.14 0.25
C ILE A 78 -26.01 -9.35 -0.62
N GLY A 79 -26.49 -10.44 -0.03
CA GLY A 79 -26.89 -11.68 -0.71
C GLY A 79 -26.66 -12.91 0.16
N ALA A 80 -27.16 -14.06 -0.27
CA ALA A 80 -27.13 -15.28 0.53
C ALA A 80 -26.00 -16.25 0.16
N LYS A 81 -25.26 -16.02 -0.94
CA LYS A 81 -24.18 -16.92 -1.35
C LYS A 81 -23.04 -16.88 -0.33
N GLN A 82 -22.52 -18.05 0.01
CA GLN A 82 -21.40 -18.23 0.92
C GLN A 82 -20.50 -19.35 0.43
N LYS A 83 -19.21 -19.03 0.22
CA LYS A 83 -18.10 -19.96 0.03
C LYS A 83 -17.15 -19.80 1.21
N GLN A 84 -16.62 -20.90 1.71
CA GLN A 84 -15.61 -20.85 2.78
C GLN A 84 -14.37 -20.12 2.28
N VAL A 85 -13.87 -19.19 3.10
CA VAL A 85 -12.62 -18.44 2.85
C VAL A 85 -11.54 -18.89 3.82
N SER A 86 -10.27 -18.89 3.38
CA SER A 86 -9.13 -19.03 4.29
C SER A 86 -8.68 -17.66 4.79
N ILE A 87 -8.57 -17.50 6.11
CA ILE A 87 -8.10 -16.27 6.78
C ILE A 87 -6.83 -16.60 7.54
N VAL A 88 -5.74 -15.92 7.21
CA VAL A 88 -4.43 -16.12 7.85
C VAL A 88 -4.17 -14.99 8.84
N LEU A 89 -3.91 -15.33 10.09
CA LEU A 89 -3.55 -14.37 11.14
C LEU A 89 -2.03 -14.20 11.18
N GLN A 90 -1.53 -12.98 10.92
CA GLN A 90 -0.10 -12.63 10.91
C GLN A 90 0.25 -11.87 12.19
N ASN A 91 1.07 -12.46 13.06
CA ASN A 91 1.40 -11.89 14.39
C ASN A 91 2.79 -11.29 14.50
N GLN A 92 3.63 -11.38 13.45
CA GLN A 92 5.01 -10.91 13.50
C GLN A 92 5.22 -9.50 12.95
N THR A 93 4.20 -8.94 12.30
CA THR A 93 4.24 -7.58 11.76
C THR A 93 4.07 -6.51 12.84
N THR A 94 4.52 -5.29 12.55
CA THR A 94 4.20 -4.07 13.31
C THR A 94 3.19 -3.18 12.57
N ILE A 95 2.74 -3.63 11.41
CA ILE A 95 1.75 -2.93 10.58
C ILE A 95 0.36 -3.37 11.03
N ALA A 96 -0.54 -2.39 11.24
CA ALA A 96 -1.96 -2.63 11.44
C ALA A 96 -2.66 -2.64 10.07
N ASN A 97 -3.13 -3.80 9.61
CA ASN A 97 -3.82 -3.93 8.33
C ASN A 97 -4.63 -5.23 8.26
N GLY A 98 -5.58 -5.28 7.33
CA GLY A 98 -6.27 -6.48 6.89
C GLY A 98 -6.64 -6.35 5.43
N TYR A 99 -6.90 -7.46 4.75
CA TYR A 99 -7.44 -7.43 3.40
C TYR A 99 -8.10 -8.75 3.03
N VAL A 100 -9.01 -8.68 2.07
CA VAL A 100 -9.53 -9.84 1.33
C VAL A 100 -9.20 -9.66 -0.14
N GLY A 101 -8.61 -10.66 -0.76
CA GLY A 101 -8.30 -10.68 -2.18
C GLY A 101 -8.97 -11.82 -2.92
N LEU A 102 -9.18 -11.63 -4.22
CA LEU A 102 -9.39 -12.70 -5.19
C LEU A 102 -8.06 -12.99 -5.89
N ALA A 103 -7.90 -14.24 -6.34
CA ALA A 103 -6.71 -14.67 -7.06
C ALA A 103 -5.40 -14.76 -6.21
N PRO A 104 -5.40 -15.58 -5.16
CA PRO A 104 -6.42 -16.53 -4.68
C PRO A 104 -7.42 -15.89 -3.70
N PHE A 105 -8.61 -16.51 -3.59
CA PHE A 105 -9.63 -16.08 -2.65
C PHE A 105 -9.23 -16.41 -1.22
N ARG A 106 -8.67 -15.43 -0.53
CA ARG A 106 -8.23 -15.51 0.86
C ARG A 106 -8.23 -14.15 1.54
N SER A 107 -8.04 -14.17 2.86
CA SER A 107 -7.87 -12.98 3.69
C SER A 107 -6.64 -13.09 4.58
N GLU A 108 -6.02 -11.97 4.92
CA GLU A 108 -4.97 -11.88 5.93
C GLU A 108 -5.27 -10.78 6.93
N PHE A 109 -5.05 -11.08 8.23
CA PHE A 109 -5.19 -10.12 9.32
C PHE A 109 -3.82 -9.90 9.97
N PHE A 110 -3.33 -8.68 9.93
CA PHE A 110 -2.08 -8.27 10.59
C PHE A 110 -2.43 -7.81 12.01
N LEU A 111 -2.04 -8.60 13.00
CA LEU A 111 -2.61 -8.53 14.34
C LEU A 111 -2.06 -7.42 15.25
N THR A 112 -1.09 -6.60 14.80
CA THR A 112 -0.64 -5.44 15.58
C THR A 112 -1.72 -4.35 15.52
N PRO A 113 -2.27 -3.92 16.68
CA PRO A 113 -3.33 -2.91 16.70
C PRO A 113 -2.80 -1.51 16.30
N GLU A 114 -3.66 -0.72 15.69
CA GLU A 114 -3.42 0.70 15.46
C GLU A 114 -3.30 1.46 16.80
N GLN A 115 -2.35 2.41 16.88
CA GLN A 115 -2.11 3.19 18.09
C GLN A 115 -3.11 4.35 18.22
N ASN A 116 -3.55 4.94 17.10
CA ASN A 116 -4.47 6.07 17.08
C ASN A 116 -5.94 5.61 17.09
N SER A 117 -6.60 5.70 18.24
CA SER A 117 -8.00 5.30 18.40
C SER A 117 -8.99 6.26 17.72
N PHE A 118 -8.60 7.47 17.36
CA PHE A 118 -9.49 8.42 16.68
C PHE A 118 -9.69 8.05 15.20
N ASP A 119 -8.73 7.36 14.58
CA ASP A 119 -8.77 7.01 13.16
C ASP A 119 -9.68 5.80 12.89
N ILE A 120 -9.42 4.68 13.55
CA ILE A 120 -10.13 3.41 13.30
C ILE A 120 -10.88 2.86 14.53
N GLY A 121 -10.86 3.59 15.64
CA GLY A 121 -11.55 3.19 16.86
C GLY A 121 -10.71 2.39 17.84
N SER A 122 -11.35 1.89 18.88
CA SER A 122 -10.71 1.20 20.00
C SER A 122 -11.14 -0.28 20.16
N LEU A 123 -11.97 -0.80 19.28
CA LEU A 123 -12.35 -2.22 19.31
C LEU A 123 -11.11 -3.12 19.31
N PRO A 124 -11.14 -4.30 19.96
CA PRO A 124 -10.07 -5.27 19.86
C PRO A 124 -9.77 -5.57 18.39
N TRP A 125 -8.53 -5.33 17.97
CA TRP A 125 -8.16 -5.22 16.56
C TRP A 125 -8.55 -6.43 15.70
N ALA A 126 -8.29 -7.66 16.18
CA ALA A 126 -8.68 -8.88 15.49
C ALA A 126 -10.20 -9.01 15.30
N GLN A 127 -11.00 -8.47 16.23
CA GLN A 127 -12.46 -8.48 16.14
C GLN A 127 -12.94 -7.44 15.12
N GLN A 128 -12.34 -6.25 15.11
CA GLN A 128 -12.64 -5.22 14.11
C GLN A 128 -12.34 -5.72 12.69
N LEU A 129 -11.17 -6.35 12.48
CA LEU A 129 -10.84 -6.99 11.21
C LEU A 129 -11.85 -8.10 10.85
N ALA A 130 -12.28 -8.91 11.81
CA ALA A 130 -13.24 -9.97 11.55
C ALA A 130 -14.58 -9.45 11.02
N ILE A 131 -15.08 -8.31 11.52
CA ILE A 131 -16.36 -7.75 11.06
C ILE A 131 -16.21 -6.91 9.78
N HIS A 132 -15.04 -6.28 9.55
CA HIS A 132 -14.76 -5.50 8.35
C HIS A 132 -14.40 -6.39 7.16
N GLU A 133 -13.35 -7.19 7.29
CA GLU A 133 -12.83 -8.00 6.20
C GLU A 133 -13.79 -9.11 5.78
N PHE A 134 -14.52 -9.70 6.73
CA PHE A 134 -15.52 -10.70 6.36
C PHE A 134 -16.67 -10.12 5.54
N ARG A 135 -16.94 -8.82 5.64
CA ARG A 135 -17.89 -8.16 4.74
C ARG A 135 -17.42 -8.20 3.29
N HIS A 136 -16.12 -8.01 3.02
CA HIS A 136 -15.56 -8.19 1.68
C HIS A 136 -15.68 -9.63 1.17
N VAL A 137 -15.54 -10.61 2.05
CA VAL A 137 -15.80 -12.03 1.68
C VAL A 137 -17.24 -12.20 1.19
N GLN A 138 -18.23 -11.61 1.89
CA GLN A 138 -19.63 -11.68 1.47
C GLN A 138 -19.88 -10.94 0.17
N GLN A 139 -19.24 -9.79 -0.06
CA GLN A 139 -19.32 -9.04 -1.31
C GLN A 139 -18.81 -9.90 -2.48
N TYR A 140 -17.60 -10.43 -2.42
CA TYR A 140 -17.03 -11.27 -3.50
C TYR A 140 -17.86 -12.52 -3.77
N ASN A 141 -18.39 -13.18 -2.73
CA ASN A 141 -19.27 -14.33 -2.91
C ASN A 141 -20.56 -13.98 -3.68
N ASN A 142 -21.11 -12.78 -3.46
CA ASN A 142 -22.38 -12.38 -4.03
C ASN A 142 -22.25 -11.60 -5.36
N PHE A 143 -21.06 -11.07 -5.66
CA PHE A 143 -20.77 -10.40 -6.93
C PHE A 143 -20.32 -11.36 -8.05
N ASN A 144 -20.24 -12.64 -7.77
CA ASN A 144 -20.00 -13.68 -8.76
C ASN A 144 -21.33 -14.05 -9.46
N VAL A 145 -21.79 -13.16 -10.36
CA VAL A 145 -23.05 -13.26 -11.08
C VAL A 145 -22.94 -12.68 -12.50
N GLY A 146 -23.78 -13.15 -13.43
CA GLY A 146 -23.85 -12.63 -14.82
C GLY A 146 -22.48 -12.61 -15.50
N VAL A 147 -22.06 -11.44 -16.07
CA VAL A 147 -20.78 -11.31 -16.78
C VAL A 147 -19.60 -11.58 -15.87
N SER A 148 -19.61 -11.11 -14.60
CA SER A 148 -18.54 -11.43 -13.64
C SER A 148 -18.41 -12.95 -13.42
N HIS A 149 -19.51 -13.69 -13.44
CA HIS A 149 -19.48 -15.17 -13.38
C HIS A 149 -18.94 -15.80 -14.66
N VAL A 150 -19.29 -15.28 -15.82
CA VAL A 150 -18.71 -15.75 -17.10
C VAL A 150 -17.20 -15.52 -17.13
N LEU A 151 -16.74 -14.36 -16.69
CA LEU A 151 -15.30 -14.08 -16.57
C LEU A 151 -14.62 -15.01 -15.56
N HIS A 152 -15.30 -15.36 -14.46
CA HIS A 152 -14.81 -16.38 -13.53
C HIS A 152 -14.68 -17.77 -14.17
N ILE A 153 -15.64 -18.19 -15.01
CA ILE A 153 -15.55 -19.49 -15.72
C ILE A 153 -14.38 -19.47 -16.71
N LEU A 154 -14.18 -18.37 -17.45
CA LEU A 154 -13.17 -18.29 -18.50
C LEU A 154 -11.75 -18.06 -17.97
N PHE A 155 -11.61 -17.24 -16.92
CA PHE A 155 -10.31 -16.74 -16.41
C PHE A 155 -10.11 -17.00 -14.92
N GLY A 156 -10.97 -17.77 -14.28
CA GLY A 156 -10.88 -18.06 -12.85
C GLY A 156 -11.17 -16.86 -11.95
N GLU A 157 -10.62 -16.87 -10.75
CA GLU A 157 -10.81 -15.82 -9.75
C GLU A 157 -10.30 -14.44 -10.22
N GLY A 158 -9.22 -14.39 -11.02
CA GLY A 158 -8.73 -13.17 -11.66
C GLY A 158 -9.74 -12.56 -12.63
N GLY A 159 -10.46 -13.38 -13.38
CA GLY A 159 -11.55 -12.92 -14.25
C GLY A 159 -12.72 -12.33 -13.47
N GLN A 160 -13.10 -12.96 -12.35
CA GLN A 160 -14.10 -12.38 -11.44
C GLN A 160 -13.62 -11.06 -10.84
N ALA A 161 -12.37 -10.98 -10.39
CA ALA A 161 -11.80 -9.75 -9.83
C ALA A 161 -11.90 -8.59 -10.84
N LEU A 162 -11.52 -8.83 -12.10
CA LEU A 162 -11.66 -7.86 -13.18
C LEU A 162 -13.12 -7.45 -13.40
N GLY A 163 -14.05 -8.41 -13.47
CA GLY A 163 -15.48 -8.13 -13.65
C GLY A 163 -16.04 -7.28 -12.50
N ASN A 164 -15.67 -7.58 -11.26
CA ASN A 164 -16.09 -6.82 -10.10
C ASN A 164 -15.48 -5.41 -10.07
N ASP A 165 -14.20 -5.25 -10.41
CA ASP A 165 -13.50 -3.96 -10.45
C ASP A 165 -14.11 -3.02 -11.52
N LEU A 166 -14.51 -3.55 -12.66
CA LEU A 166 -15.15 -2.77 -13.74
C LEU A 166 -16.62 -2.42 -13.44
N SER A 167 -17.30 -3.14 -12.55
CA SER A 167 -18.73 -3.04 -12.35
C SER A 167 -19.16 -2.44 -11.02
N VAL A 168 -18.40 -2.64 -9.95
CA VAL A 168 -18.71 -2.16 -8.60
C VAL A 168 -17.59 -1.23 -8.13
N PRO A 169 -17.88 0.04 -7.78
CA PRO A 169 -16.84 0.98 -7.38
C PRO A 169 -16.22 0.64 -6.02
N ASN A 170 -14.90 0.88 -5.88
CA ASN A 170 -14.16 0.59 -4.65
C ASN A 170 -14.71 1.35 -3.41
N TRP A 171 -15.21 2.58 -3.59
CA TRP A 171 -15.86 3.29 -2.49
C TRP A 171 -17.08 2.55 -1.92
N PHE A 172 -17.77 1.75 -2.76
CA PHE A 172 -18.86 0.90 -2.26
C PHE A 172 -18.34 -0.26 -1.44
N PHE A 173 -17.28 -0.96 -1.92
CA PHE A 173 -16.69 -2.07 -1.15
C PHE A 173 -16.36 -1.64 0.27
N GLU A 174 -15.61 -0.55 0.39
CA GLU A 174 -15.14 -0.04 1.67
C GLU A 174 -16.25 0.62 2.49
N GLY A 175 -17.09 1.42 1.85
CA GLY A 175 -18.20 2.10 2.53
C GLY A 175 -19.23 1.13 3.12
N ASP A 176 -19.51 0.01 2.44
CA ASP A 176 -20.40 -1.03 2.95
C ASP A 176 -19.77 -1.82 4.10
N ALA A 177 -18.44 -2.02 4.08
CA ALA A 177 -17.72 -2.64 5.18
C ALA A 177 -17.67 -1.72 6.43
N VAL A 178 -17.41 -0.42 6.24
CA VAL A 178 -17.46 0.58 7.33
C VAL A 178 -18.88 0.74 7.89
N PHE A 179 -19.89 0.72 7.03
CA PHE A 179 -21.28 0.70 7.50
C PHE A 179 -21.53 -0.54 8.37
N ASN A 180 -21.08 -1.71 7.92
CA ASN A 180 -21.27 -2.95 8.64
C ASN A 180 -20.60 -2.93 10.02
N GLU A 181 -19.35 -2.51 10.13
CA GLU A 181 -18.66 -2.40 11.43
C GLU A 181 -19.37 -1.44 12.38
N THR A 182 -19.92 -0.33 11.86
CA THR A 182 -20.69 0.66 12.63
C THR A 182 -22.03 0.14 13.10
N HIS A 183 -22.68 -0.72 12.29
CA HIS A 183 -24.00 -1.27 12.57
C HIS A 183 -23.96 -2.41 13.59
N VAL A 184 -22.93 -3.26 13.57
CA VAL A 184 -22.86 -4.48 14.40
C VAL A 184 -22.10 -4.30 15.71
N SER A 185 -21.49 -3.12 15.95
CA SER A 185 -20.70 -2.87 17.16
C SER A 185 -21.08 -1.57 17.86
N GLY A 186 -20.73 -1.47 19.13
CA GLY A 186 -20.86 -0.22 19.91
C GLY A 186 -19.94 0.90 19.43
N GLN A 187 -19.07 0.63 18.45
CA GLN A 187 -18.18 1.58 17.82
C GLN A 187 -18.19 1.44 16.29
N GLY A 188 -17.06 1.54 15.61
CA GLY A 188 -16.93 1.57 14.16
C GLY A 188 -16.74 2.98 13.64
N ARG A 189 -16.04 3.09 12.47
CA ARG A 189 -15.60 4.39 11.93
C ARG A 189 -16.71 5.39 11.65
N GLY A 190 -17.93 4.92 11.34
CA GLY A 190 -19.09 5.79 11.16
C GLY A 190 -19.56 6.52 12.42
N ARG A 191 -18.97 6.25 13.59
CA ARG A 191 -19.22 6.95 14.87
C ARG A 191 -18.08 7.91 15.24
N LEU A 192 -16.99 7.93 14.48
CA LEU A 192 -15.78 8.69 14.81
C LEU A 192 -15.76 10.03 14.07
N PRO A 193 -15.71 11.19 14.74
CA PRO A 193 -15.62 12.50 14.09
C PRO A 193 -14.41 12.62 13.16
N TRP A 194 -13.25 12.11 13.58
CA TRP A 194 -12.01 12.09 12.79
C TRP A 194 -12.21 11.54 11.37
N PHE A 195 -13.00 10.48 11.22
CA PHE A 195 -13.29 9.85 9.95
C PHE A 195 -13.93 10.80 8.92
N PHE A 196 -14.67 11.82 9.39
CA PHE A 196 -15.34 12.82 8.55
C PHE A 196 -14.58 14.14 8.43
N ASN A 197 -13.50 14.34 9.18
CA ASN A 197 -12.78 15.62 9.21
C ASN A 197 -12.40 16.14 7.83
N GLY A 198 -12.02 15.26 6.91
CA GLY A 198 -11.70 15.64 5.55
C GLY A 198 -12.84 16.33 4.81
N TYR A 199 -14.05 15.79 4.89
CA TYR A 199 -15.24 16.39 4.28
C TYR A 199 -15.69 17.63 5.01
N ARG A 200 -15.72 17.60 6.35
CA ARG A 200 -16.05 18.76 7.19
C ARG A 200 -15.14 19.95 6.88
N ALA A 201 -13.84 19.73 6.76
CA ALA A 201 -12.87 20.76 6.44
C ALA A 201 -13.06 21.33 5.01
N LEU A 202 -13.40 20.49 4.02
CA LEU A 202 -13.76 20.97 2.68
C LEU A 202 -15.01 21.82 2.71
N TRP A 203 -16.06 21.41 3.43
CA TRP A 203 -17.29 22.20 3.57
C TRP A 203 -17.07 23.52 4.32
N ALA A 204 -16.28 23.50 5.39
CA ALA A 204 -15.92 24.73 6.12
C ALA A 204 -15.10 25.72 5.28
N ALA A 205 -14.32 25.23 4.31
CA ALA A 205 -13.52 26.04 3.40
C ALA A 205 -14.24 26.39 2.07
N ASP A 206 -15.54 26.08 1.97
CA ASP A 206 -16.35 26.25 0.74
C ASP A 206 -15.69 25.61 -0.51
N ARG A 207 -15.04 24.43 -0.31
CA ARG A 207 -14.42 23.67 -1.38
C ARG A 207 -15.40 22.62 -1.91
N ASP A 208 -15.96 22.89 -3.09
CA ASP A 208 -16.85 21.97 -3.79
C ASP A 208 -16.08 21.24 -4.90
N TYR A 209 -15.70 19.98 -4.62
CA TYR A 209 -14.96 19.15 -5.57
C TYR A 209 -15.89 18.22 -6.32
N SER A 210 -15.60 18.02 -7.62
CA SER A 210 -16.31 17.04 -8.42
C SER A 210 -16.17 15.63 -7.81
N PHE A 211 -17.19 14.78 -8.02
CA PHE A 211 -17.13 13.36 -7.61
C PHE A 211 -15.86 12.67 -8.11
N MET A 212 -15.41 12.96 -9.33
CA MET A 212 -14.19 12.37 -9.89
C MET A 212 -12.94 12.78 -9.10
N LYS A 213 -12.86 14.05 -8.65
CA LYS A 213 -11.74 14.53 -7.82
C LYS A 213 -11.78 13.91 -6.43
N LEU A 214 -12.94 13.90 -5.77
CA LEU A 214 -13.12 13.25 -4.46
C LEU A 214 -12.75 11.76 -4.49
N ARG A 215 -13.11 11.07 -5.58
CA ARG A 215 -12.80 9.64 -5.74
C ARG A 215 -11.33 9.36 -6.04
N ASN A 216 -10.70 10.15 -6.90
CA ASN A 216 -9.38 9.81 -7.46
C ASN A 216 -8.22 10.53 -6.81
N GLY A 217 -8.48 11.58 -6.04
CA GLY A 217 -7.44 12.36 -5.37
C GLY A 217 -6.88 13.50 -6.22
N SER A 218 -5.86 14.18 -5.66
CA SER A 218 -5.14 15.27 -6.30
C SER A 218 -3.70 15.29 -5.84
N TYR A 219 -2.79 15.77 -6.70
CA TYR A 219 -1.42 16.10 -6.31
C TYR A 219 -1.27 17.53 -5.79
N LEU A 220 -2.28 18.39 -5.98
CA LEU A 220 -2.26 19.78 -5.53
C LEU A 220 -3.12 20.03 -4.29
N ASP A 221 -4.31 19.43 -4.26
CA ASP A 221 -5.29 19.70 -3.22
C ASP A 221 -5.47 18.52 -2.29
N TYR A 222 -5.83 18.80 -1.04
CA TYR A 222 -6.30 17.76 -0.14
C TYR A 222 -7.62 17.18 -0.67
N THR A 223 -7.69 15.87 -0.68
CA THR A 223 -8.92 15.11 -0.95
C THR A 223 -9.03 14.01 0.09
N PRO A 224 -10.19 13.85 0.75
CA PRO A 224 -10.44 12.69 1.60
C PRO A 224 -10.27 11.40 0.80
N ASP A 225 -10.00 10.30 1.48
CA ASP A 225 -9.98 9.00 0.82
C ASP A 225 -11.39 8.49 0.46
N HIS A 226 -11.49 7.32 -0.13
CA HIS A 226 -12.76 6.77 -0.59
C HIS A 226 -13.58 6.07 0.50
N TYR A 227 -13.04 5.83 1.70
CA TYR A 227 -13.77 5.20 2.82
C TYR A 227 -14.90 6.08 3.36
N PRO A 228 -14.66 7.36 3.75
CA PRO A 228 -15.74 8.25 4.16
C PRO A 228 -16.76 8.51 3.05
N LEU A 229 -16.28 8.70 1.79
CA LEU A 229 -17.18 8.83 0.64
C LEU A 229 -18.14 7.63 0.54
N GLY A 230 -17.56 6.44 0.63
CA GLY A 230 -18.31 5.20 0.57
C GLY A 230 -19.32 5.06 1.69
N TYR A 231 -18.90 5.28 2.94
CA TYR A 231 -19.80 5.23 4.09
C TYR A 231 -20.98 6.19 3.94
N MET A 232 -20.71 7.45 3.58
CA MET A 232 -21.75 8.46 3.41
C MET A 232 -22.79 8.06 2.34
N LEU A 233 -22.32 7.58 1.17
CA LEU A 233 -23.23 7.18 0.10
C LEU A 233 -23.98 5.88 0.41
N VAL A 234 -23.31 4.91 1.07
CA VAL A 234 -23.96 3.66 1.47
C VAL A 234 -25.01 3.92 2.55
N SER A 235 -24.69 4.72 3.56
CA SER A 235 -25.59 5.07 4.65
C SER A 235 -26.79 5.84 4.13
N TYR A 236 -26.59 6.88 3.31
CA TYR A 236 -27.67 7.63 2.66
C TYR A 236 -28.60 6.72 1.84
N GLY A 237 -27.99 5.80 1.06
CA GLY A 237 -28.76 4.85 0.26
C GLY A 237 -29.66 3.95 1.11
N ARG A 238 -29.16 3.45 2.24
CA ARG A 238 -29.97 2.62 3.18
C ARG A 238 -31.04 3.43 3.88
N GLU A 239 -30.68 4.61 4.39
CA GLU A 239 -31.60 5.50 5.10
C GLU A 239 -32.77 5.93 4.20
N LYS A 240 -32.49 6.29 2.97
CA LYS A 240 -33.50 6.84 2.04
C LYS A 240 -34.30 5.78 1.30
N TYR A 241 -33.68 4.64 0.93
CA TYR A 241 -34.26 3.66 0.02
C TYR A 241 -34.36 2.25 0.62
N GLY A 242 -33.93 2.08 1.88
CA GLY A 242 -34.02 0.85 2.66
C GLY A 242 -32.86 -0.13 2.44
N ASP A 243 -32.76 -1.11 3.36
CA ASP A 243 -31.63 -2.04 3.47
C ASP A 243 -31.38 -2.91 2.23
N ASN A 244 -32.40 -3.17 1.44
CA ASN A 244 -32.30 -4.00 0.25
C ASN A 244 -31.78 -3.28 -1.00
N LEU A 245 -31.56 -1.97 -0.94
CA LEU A 245 -31.06 -1.19 -2.09
C LEU A 245 -29.79 -1.80 -2.64
N TRP A 246 -28.78 -1.91 -1.79
CA TRP A 246 -27.44 -2.28 -2.22
C TRP A 246 -27.34 -3.71 -2.74
N LYS A 247 -28.09 -4.64 -2.16
CA LYS A 247 -28.20 -6.00 -2.68
C LYS A 247 -28.69 -6.03 -4.14
N LYS A 248 -29.68 -5.19 -4.48
CA LYS A 248 -30.23 -5.10 -5.84
C LYS A 248 -29.25 -4.39 -6.79
N VAL A 249 -28.70 -3.25 -6.36
CA VAL A 249 -27.77 -2.44 -7.15
C VAL A 249 -26.51 -3.25 -7.49
N THR A 250 -25.86 -3.88 -6.52
CA THR A 250 -24.61 -4.60 -6.74
C THR A 250 -24.81 -5.89 -7.53
N HIS A 251 -25.95 -6.58 -7.34
CA HIS A 251 -26.28 -7.75 -8.16
C HIS A 251 -26.41 -7.37 -9.64
N ASP A 252 -27.16 -6.31 -9.96
CA ASP A 252 -27.37 -5.87 -11.34
C ASP A 252 -26.08 -5.30 -11.93
N ALA A 253 -25.28 -4.60 -11.13
CA ALA A 253 -23.97 -4.09 -11.53
C ALA A 253 -22.99 -5.21 -11.86
N ALA A 254 -22.76 -6.16 -10.96
CA ALA A 254 -21.83 -7.28 -11.16
C ALA A 254 -22.27 -8.21 -12.31
N ALA A 255 -23.57 -8.28 -12.57
CA ALA A 255 -24.14 -8.98 -13.73
C ALA A 255 -24.01 -8.18 -15.04
N PHE A 256 -23.53 -6.92 -15.00
CA PHE A 256 -23.46 -6.00 -16.16
C PHE A 256 -24.82 -5.78 -16.85
N LYS A 257 -25.91 -5.79 -16.10
CA LYS A 257 -27.23 -5.50 -16.65
C LYS A 257 -27.30 -4.06 -17.17
N GLY A 258 -27.59 -3.93 -18.45
CA GLY A 258 -27.60 -2.63 -19.14
C GLY A 258 -26.27 -2.24 -19.81
N GLY A 259 -25.24 -3.08 -19.81
CA GLY A 259 -23.97 -2.85 -20.51
C GLY A 259 -23.07 -1.81 -19.83
N PHE A 260 -22.74 -0.71 -20.53
CA PHE A 260 -21.90 0.35 -19.99
C PHE A 260 -22.53 1.04 -18.78
N TYR A 261 -21.68 1.41 -17.78
CA TYR A 261 -22.09 2.01 -16.51
C TYR A 261 -23.10 1.20 -15.68
N PRO A 262 -22.83 -0.10 -15.45
CA PRO A 262 -23.83 -0.98 -14.84
C PRO A 262 -24.25 -0.51 -13.44
N PHE A 263 -23.31 0.02 -12.63
CA PHE A 263 -23.59 0.51 -11.30
C PHE A 263 -24.48 1.76 -11.30
N GLN A 264 -24.13 2.74 -12.14
CA GLN A 264 -24.89 3.98 -12.27
C GLN A 264 -26.33 3.73 -12.79
N ARG A 265 -26.46 2.80 -13.74
CA ARG A 265 -27.78 2.39 -14.25
C ARG A 265 -28.60 1.68 -13.18
N ALA A 266 -27.97 0.83 -12.36
CA ALA A 266 -28.66 0.16 -11.27
C ALA A 266 -29.11 1.17 -10.20
N ILE A 267 -28.29 2.17 -9.84
CA ILE A 267 -28.71 3.28 -8.97
C ILE A 267 -29.95 3.96 -9.54
N ASN A 268 -29.93 4.39 -10.80
CA ASN A 268 -31.09 5.06 -11.42
C ASN A 268 -32.34 4.16 -11.37
N LYS A 269 -32.22 2.90 -11.73
CA LYS A 269 -33.31 1.93 -11.72
C LYS A 269 -34.00 1.77 -10.37
N TYR A 270 -33.25 1.74 -9.28
CA TYR A 270 -33.77 1.41 -7.95
C TYR A 270 -34.02 2.65 -7.08
N THR A 271 -33.48 3.79 -7.42
CA THR A 271 -33.70 5.05 -6.68
C THR A 271 -34.56 6.06 -7.42
N GLY A 272 -34.72 5.91 -8.75
CA GLY A 272 -35.41 6.89 -9.61
C GLY A 272 -34.60 8.16 -9.88
N THR A 273 -33.32 8.22 -9.44
CA THR A 273 -32.45 9.39 -9.62
C THR A 273 -31.17 9.00 -10.37
N ASP A 274 -30.60 9.92 -11.15
CA ASP A 274 -29.30 9.70 -11.78
C ASP A 274 -28.17 9.68 -10.73
N PHE A 275 -27.03 9.11 -11.12
CA PHE A 275 -25.90 8.90 -10.20
C PHE A 275 -25.32 10.20 -9.65
N LYS A 276 -25.27 11.28 -10.45
CA LYS A 276 -24.76 12.58 -9.99
C LYS A 276 -25.70 13.18 -8.91
N THR A 277 -26.99 13.13 -9.16
CA THR A 277 -28.01 13.57 -8.18
C THR A 277 -27.97 12.74 -6.93
N PHE A 278 -27.85 11.41 -7.04
CA PHE A 278 -27.71 10.50 -5.88
C PHE A 278 -26.47 10.86 -5.02
N THR A 279 -25.30 11.04 -5.65
CA THR A 279 -24.07 11.38 -4.93
C THR A 279 -24.13 12.75 -4.26
N ASN A 280 -24.66 13.76 -4.95
CA ASN A 280 -24.85 15.10 -4.38
C ASN A 280 -25.81 15.09 -3.19
N ASN A 281 -26.93 14.38 -3.30
CA ASN A 281 -27.89 14.26 -2.20
C ASN A 281 -27.28 13.55 -0.99
N GLY A 282 -26.46 12.49 -1.22
CA GLY A 282 -25.75 11.81 -0.14
C GLY A 282 -24.75 12.72 0.58
N LEU A 283 -23.96 13.47 -0.16
CA LEU A 283 -23.01 14.43 0.43
C LEU A 283 -23.75 15.57 1.17
N ASN A 284 -24.83 16.11 0.62
CA ASN A 284 -25.62 17.16 1.25
C ASN A 284 -26.32 16.67 2.53
N HIS A 285 -26.79 15.41 2.56
CA HIS A 285 -27.34 14.79 3.77
C HIS A 285 -26.32 14.86 4.93
N PHE A 286 -25.06 14.50 4.70
CA PHE A 286 -24.03 14.57 5.71
C PHE A 286 -23.56 16.00 6.00
N LYS A 287 -23.57 16.89 5.02
CA LYS A 287 -23.30 18.32 5.26
C LYS A 287 -24.30 18.93 6.26
N GLU A 288 -25.58 18.53 6.19
CA GLU A 288 -26.59 18.93 7.19
C GLU A 288 -26.35 18.36 8.58
N VAL A 289 -25.81 17.13 8.69
CA VAL A 289 -25.45 16.50 9.98
C VAL A 289 -24.38 17.32 10.71
N PHE A 290 -23.47 17.93 9.95
CA PHE A 290 -22.33 18.72 10.48
C PHE A 290 -22.50 20.24 10.30
N LYS A 291 -23.74 20.73 10.08
CA LYS A 291 -23.99 22.15 9.78
C LYS A 291 -23.64 23.14 10.91
N ASP A 292 -23.64 22.66 12.14
CA ASP A 292 -23.35 23.45 13.33
C ASP A 292 -21.84 23.46 13.68
N ASP A 293 -21.00 22.87 12.81
CA ASP A 293 -19.55 23.01 12.92
C ASP A 293 -19.15 24.47 12.81
N ASP A 294 -18.35 24.97 13.75
CA ASP A 294 -17.85 26.34 13.75
C ASP A 294 -17.15 26.62 12.40
N LYS A 295 -17.59 27.69 11.73
CA LYS A 295 -16.96 28.15 10.49
C LYS A 295 -15.58 28.71 10.86
N THR A 296 -14.58 27.88 10.74
CA THR A 296 -13.21 28.30 10.96
C THR A 296 -12.76 29.24 9.85
N PRO A 297 -12.04 30.33 10.15
CA PRO A 297 -11.51 31.21 9.14
C PRO A 297 -10.64 30.44 8.18
N ALA A 298 -11.00 30.43 6.90
CA ALA A 298 -10.23 29.76 5.86
C ALA A 298 -8.82 30.38 5.84
N THR A 299 -7.81 29.53 5.91
CA THR A 299 -6.45 29.94 5.52
C THR A 299 -6.51 30.38 4.04
N LYS A 300 -5.81 31.44 3.68
CA LYS A 300 -5.80 31.97 2.31
C LYS A 300 -5.01 31.11 1.30
N ALA A 301 -4.69 29.88 1.65
CA ALA A 301 -3.96 28.97 0.77
C ALA A 301 -4.84 28.55 -0.42
N LYS A 302 -4.25 28.53 -1.62
CA LYS A 302 -4.92 28.08 -2.83
C LYS A 302 -5.01 26.55 -2.89
N HIS A 303 -3.97 25.87 -2.47
CA HIS A 303 -3.78 24.44 -2.52
C HIS A 303 -3.39 23.90 -1.16
N PHE A 304 -3.22 22.57 -1.05
CA PHE A 304 -2.66 21.94 0.13
C PHE A 304 -1.29 22.55 0.47
N ASP A 305 -1.09 22.92 1.73
CA ASP A 305 0.17 23.45 2.20
C ASP A 305 1.03 22.36 2.85
N ALA A 306 0.68 21.96 4.06
CA ALA A 306 1.36 20.87 4.76
C ALA A 306 0.54 20.43 5.98
N ASP A 307 0.68 19.16 6.35
CA ASP A 307 0.32 18.73 7.69
C ASP A 307 1.41 19.16 8.67
N ARG A 308 0.97 19.78 9.79
CA ARG A 308 1.82 20.15 10.93
C ARG A 308 1.26 19.46 12.16
N GLU A 309 2.00 18.50 12.66
CA GLU A 309 1.51 17.57 13.66
C GLU A 309 2.49 17.40 14.82
N TYR A 310 1.94 16.99 15.96
CA TYR A 310 2.69 16.72 17.20
C TYR A 310 3.56 17.89 17.63
N PRO A 311 2.99 19.09 17.86
CA PRO A 311 3.76 20.20 18.38
C PRO A 311 4.33 19.87 19.77
N ALA A 312 5.54 20.35 20.04
CA ALA A 312 6.13 20.34 21.37
C ALA A 312 6.85 21.67 21.62
N TYR A 313 6.66 22.25 22.80
CA TYR A 313 7.32 23.48 23.17
C TYR A 313 8.79 23.24 23.54
N ILE A 314 9.70 23.94 22.88
CA ILE A 314 11.09 24.12 23.32
C ILE A 314 11.12 25.22 24.40
N ASN A 315 10.39 26.30 24.17
CA ASN A 315 10.07 27.38 25.11
C ASN A 315 8.78 28.06 24.63
N ASP A 316 8.23 29.00 25.38
CA ASP A 316 6.94 29.65 25.05
C ASP A 316 6.91 30.42 23.71
N SER A 317 8.05 30.61 23.04
CA SER A 317 8.14 31.28 21.74
C SER A 317 8.56 30.33 20.60
N THR A 318 8.93 29.10 20.92
CA THR A 318 9.54 28.17 19.96
C THR A 318 8.92 26.78 20.09
N LEU A 319 8.41 26.27 18.97
CA LEU A 319 7.86 24.91 18.82
C LEU A 319 8.71 24.06 17.90
N ILE A 320 8.78 22.77 18.19
CA ILE A 320 9.18 21.72 17.26
C ILE A 320 7.96 20.87 16.87
N TYR A 321 7.86 20.47 15.61
CA TYR A 321 6.76 19.66 15.10
C TYR A 321 7.15 18.88 13.83
N MET A 322 6.32 17.92 13.43
CA MET A 322 6.39 17.26 12.12
C MET A 322 5.71 18.12 11.06
N LYS A 323 6.39 18.30 9.91
CA LYS A 323 5.84 18.96 8.72
C LYS A 323 5.86 17.99 7.53
N SER A 324 4.70 17.76 6.92
CA SER A 324 4.50 16.80 5.83
C SER A 324 3.83 17.48 4.62
N PRO A 325 4.58 18.15 3.73
CA PRO A 325 4.05 18.73 2.50
C PRO A 325 3.99 17.69 1.37
N TYR A 326 3.32 18.01 0.25
CA TYR A 326 3.24 17.09 -0.90
C TYR A 326 4.49 17.04 -1.77
N ASP A 327 5.28 18.11 -1.77
CA ASP A 327 6.47 18.27 -2.63
C ASP A 327 7.79 17.85 -1.96
N HIS A 328 7.79 17.65 -0.64
CA HIS A 328 8.97 17.24 0.12
C HIS A 328 8.64 16.10 1.08
N ILE A 329 9.67 15.34 1.44
CA ILE A 329 9.60 14.26 2.43
C ILE A 329 9.33 14.86 3.82
N PRO A 330 8.49 14.23 4.68
CA PRO A 330 8.22 14.67 6.04
C PRO A 330 9.49 14.98 6.84
N ALA A 331 9.46 16.06 7.64
CA ALA A 331 10.63 16.53 8.36
C ALA A 331 10.27 17.12 9.73
N PHE A 332 11.22 17.02 10.68
CA PHE A 332 11.18 17.79 11.91
C PHE A 332 11.53 19.24 11.62
N VAL A 333 10.69 20.17 12.10
CA VAL A 333 10.80 21.60 11.87
C VAL A 333 10.69 22.32 13.19
N ILE A 334 11.56 23.33 13.39
CA ILE A 334 11.46 24.29 14.51
C ILE A 334 10.87 25.58 13.97
N ARG A 335 9.88 26.13 14.67
CA ARG A 335 9.27 27.44 14.41
C ARG A 335 9.50 28.36 15.58
N THR A 336 10.09 29.55 15.31
CA THR A 336 10.21 30.65 16.25
C THR A 336 9.51 31.88 15.65
N GLY A 337 8.41 32.30 16.26
CA GLY A 337 7.49 33.27 15.65
C GLY A 337 6.98 32.76 14.29
N ASN A 338 7.26 33.49 13.21
CA ASN A 338 6.87 33.14 11.85
C ASN A 338 7.97 32.43 11.05
N ARG A 339 9.14 32.18 11.65
CA ARG A 339 10.27 31.57 10.96
C ARG A 339 10.34 30.07 11.21
N GLU A 340 10.29 29.27 10.14
CA GLU A 340 10.49 27.82 10.16
C GLU A 340 11.93 27.46 9.77
N ARG A 341 12.51 26.49 10.48
CA ARG A 341 13.82 25.89 10.17
C ARG A 341 13.71 24.39 10.20
N LYS A 342 13.98 23.74 9.07
CA LYS A 342 14.09 22.28 8.98
C LYS A 342 15.30 21.79 9.79
N ILE A 343 15.11 20.77 10.60
CA ILE A 343 16.17 20.11 11.39
C ILE A 343 16.67 18.86 10.66
N SER A 344 15.78 17.91 10.42
CA SER A 344 16.11 16.64 9.75
C SER A 344 14.89 16.09 9.02
N THR A 345 15.11 15.42 7.90
CA THR A 345 14.09 14.57 7.30
C THR A 345 13.79 13.42 8.25
N ARG A 346 12.51 13.08 8.44
CA ARG A 346 12.11 11.94 9.28
C ARG A 346 12.48 10.63 8.59
N SER A 347 12.96 9.68 9.37
CA SER A 347 13.12 8.29 8.96
C SER A 347 11.76 7.60 8.79
N SER A 348 11.68 6.56 7.95
CA SER A 348 10.46 5.77 7.74
C SER A 348 9.87 5.32 9.07
N SER A 349 8.59 5.58 9.28
CA SER A 349 7.87 5.33 10.53
C SER A 349 6.44 4.89 10.23
N LEU A 350 5.79 4.22 11.18
CA LEU A 350 4.40 3.80 11.09
C LEU A 350 3.44 4.93 11.47
N ASP A 351 3.89 5.88 12.28
CA ASP A 351 3.14 7.07 12.72
C ASP A 351 4.00 8.33 12.68
N ASN A 352 3.40 9.49 12.96
CA ASN A 352 4.11 10.77 13.06
C ASN A 352 4.46 11.15 14.51
N TYR A 353 4.12 10.33 15.50
CA TYR A 353 4.36 10.62 16.91
C TYR A 353 5.85 10.76 17.23
N PHE A 354 6.18 11.69 18.11
CA PHE A 354 7.47 11.82 18.76
C PHE A 354 7.32 12.52 20.11
N ASN A 355 8.32 12.38 20.96
CA ASN A 355 8.41 13.12 22.21
C ASN A 355 9.70 13.94 22.25
N TYR A 356 9.61 15.16 22.78
CA TYR A 356 10.73 16.09 22.89
C TYR A 356 11.10 16.32 24.35
N HIS A 357 12.39 16.31 24.64
CA HIS A 357 12.96 16.69 25.95
C HIS A 357 14.36 17.28 25.76
N ASP A 358 14.59 18.47 26.28
CA ASP A 358 15.91 19.15 26.37
C ASP A 358 16.81 18.97 25.15
N GLY A 359 16.37 19.42 23.99
CA GLY A 359 17.16 19.36 22.75
C GLY A 359 17.20 18.00 22.06
N LYS A 360 16.50 17.00 22.58
CA LYS A 360 16.42 15.65 22.01
C LYS A 360 14.99 15.29 21.63
N VAL A 361 14.85 14.56 20.53
CA VAL A 361 13.59 13.95 20.08
C VAL A 361 13.75 12.45 20.08
N VAL A 362 12.82 11.73 20.73
CA VAL A 362 12.71 10.27 20.63
C VAL A 362 11.48 9.91 19.79
N TYR A 363 11.61 8.96 18.86
CA TYR A 363 10.53 8.49 18.01
C TYR A 363 10.77 7.06 17.53
N ALA A 364 9.69 6.41 17.10
CA ALA A 364 9.75 5.06 16.55
C ALA A 364 9.99 5.08 15.03
N THR A 365 10.76 4.11 14.51
CA THR A 365 11.04 3.94 13.08
C THR A 365 10.73 2.53 12.63
N TYR A 366 10.18 2.41 11.42
CA TYR A 366 9.91 1.13 10.80
C TYR A 366 11.18 0.48 10.24
N ARG A 367 11.33 -0.83 10.46
CA ARG A 367 12.41 -1.64 9.89
C ARG A 367 11.89 -3.02 9.50
N PRO A 368 11.99 -3.43 8.22
CA PRO A 368 11.71 -4.81 7.82
C PRO A 368 12.79 -5.77 8.32
N ASP A 369 12.43 -7.05 8.44
CA ASP A 369 13.42 -8.13 8.49
C ASP A 369 14.11 -8.26 7.13
N ALA A 370 15.37 -8.63 7.12
CA ALA A 370 16.14 -8.72 5.88
C ALA A 370 15.57 -9.75 4.89
N ARG A 371 14.87 -10.79 5.35
CA ARG A 371 14.38 -11.89 4.52
C ARG A 371 12.87 -12.13 4.62
N TRP A 372 12.28 -11.93 5.80
CA TRP A 372 10.91 -12.33 6.09
C TRP A 372 9.97 -11.13 6.08
N GLY A 373 9.25 -10.92 4.97
CA GLY A 373 8.43 -9.73 4.75
C GLY A 373 7.32 -9.52 5.78
N TYR A 374 6.77 -10.61 6.35
CA TYR A 374 5.79 -10.51 7.44
C TYR A 374 6.43 -10.28 8.82
N ARG A 375 7.76 -10.32 8.94
CA ARG A 375 8.47 -9.96 10.16
C ARG A 375 9.05 -8.56 10.01
N ASN A 376 8.60 -7.65 10.83
CA ASN A 376 9.14 -6.30 10.87
C ASN A 376 9.13 -5.73 12.28
N TYR A 377 9.81 -4.61 12.44
CA TYR A 377 10.16 -4.05 13.73
C TYR A 377 9.80 -2.57 13.78
N SER A 378 9.53 -2.08 14.98
CA SER A 378 9.43 -0.67 15.32
C SER A 378 10.55 -0.38 16.35
N GLU A 379 11.57 0.36 15.93
CA GLU A 379 12.80 0.61 16.65
C GLU A 379 12.93 2.08 17.01
N LEU A 380 13.52 2.40 18.15
CA LEU A 380 13.65 3.77 18.63
C LEU A 380 14.88 4.47 18.07
N MET A 381 14.67 5.73 17.71
CA MET A 381 15.70 6.69 17.30
C MET A 381 15.70 7.87 18.25
N ILE A 382 16.88 8.40 18.53
CA ILE A 382 17.06 9.71 19.14
C ILE A 382 17.68 10.66 18.12
N LEU A 383 17.02 11.83 17.93
CA LEU A 383 17.51 12.94 17.13
C LEU A 383 17.97 14.06 18.08
N ASP A 384 19.21 14.50 17.93
CA ASP A 384 19.73 15.73 18.54
C ASP A 384 19.39 16.92 17.64
N ILE A 385 18.61 17.89 18.14
CA ILE A 385 18.10 19.00 17.32
C ILE A 385 19.16 20.06 17.01
N ALA A 386 20.23 20.13 17.80
CA ALA A 386 21.31 21.08 17.57
C ALA A 386 22.19 20.66 16.40
N SER A 387 22.58 19.39 16.37
CA SER A 387 23.43 18.84 15.31
C SER A 387 22.63 18.30 14.11
N GLY A 388 21.33 18.02 14.26
CA GLY A 388 20.49 17.34 13.27
C GLY A 388 20.85 15.87 13.06
N LYS A 389 21.70 15.28 13.91
CA LYS A 389 22.12 13.88 13.83
C LYS A 389 21.15 12.99 14.59
N GLU A 390 20.88 11.83 14.02
CA GLU A 390 20.06 10.79 14.65
C GLU A 390 20.83 9.47 14.81
N HIS A 391 20.52 8.73 15.88
CA HIS A 391 21.08 7.41 16.10
C HIS A 391 20.00 6.46 16.63
N ARG A 392 20.14 5.20 16.29
CA ARG A 392 19.25 4.14 16.71
C ARG A 392 19.67 3.59 18.07
N ILE A 393 18.71 3.52 19.02
CA ILE A 393 18.97 3.03 20.38
C ILE A 393 18.43 1.62 20.61
N THR A 394 17.45 1.10 19.84
CA THR A 394 16.92 -0.26 20.02
C THR A 394 17.03 -1.09 18.75
N ARG A 395 16.97 -2.42 18.87
CA ARG A 395 17.04 -3.36 17.74
C ARG A 395 16.02 -4.49 17.90
N LYS A 396 15.31 -4.83 16.80
CA LYS A 396 14.32 -5.92 16.71
C LYS A 396 13.21 -5.82 17.75
N THR A 397 12.81 -4.60 18.09
CA THR A 397 11.72 -4.29 19.03
C THR A 397 10.42 -4.02 18.29
N LYS A 398 9.31 -3.94 19.01
CA LYS A 398 8.00 -3.49 18.54
C LYS A 398 7.51 -2.37 19.46
N TYR A 399 8.27 -1.28 19.53
CA TYR A 399 8.03 -0.15 20.42
C TYR A 399 7.24 0.96 19.74
N PHE A 400 6.28 1.51 20.46
CA PHE A 400 5.40 2.59 20.04
C PHE A 400 5.34 3.69 21.09
N SER A 401 4.98 4.89 20.69
CA SER A 401 4.67 6.04 21.55
C SER A 401 5.72 6.29 22.65
N PRO A 402 7.04 6.46 22.32
CA PRO A 402 8.06 6.69 23.32
C PRO A 402 7.94 8.05 24.01
N ALA A 403 8.23 8.15 25.31
CA ALA A 403 8.31 9.42 26.03
C ALA A 403 9.47 9.44 27.02
N PHE A 404 10.19 10.58 27.08
CA PHE A 404 11.25 10.83 28.06
C PHE A 404 10.69 11.04 29.46
N SER A 405 11.47 10.63 30.48
CA SER A 405 11.26 11.03 31.87
C SER A 405 11.58 12.51 32.07
N PRO A 406 11.04 13.15 33.14
CA PRO A 406 11.32 14.57 33.44
C PRO A 406 12.80 14.92 33.57
N ASP A 407 13.63 14.00 34.03
CA ASP A 407 15.09 14.15 34.14
C ASP A 407 15.85 13.80 32.84
N GLY A 408 15.14 13.34 31.79
CA GLY A 408 15.69 12.97 30.50
C GLY A 408 16.54 11.71 30.47
N LYS A 409 16.57 10.91 31.57
CA LYS A 409 17.45 9.73 31.69
C LYS A 409 16.78 8.41 31.38
N ARG A 410 15.45 8.38 31.36
CA ARG A 410 14.66 7.19 31.07
C ARG A 410 13.69 7.45 29.92
N ILE A 411 13.25 6.40 29.26
CA ILE A 411 12.24 6.43 28.22
C ILE A 411 11.20 5.36 28.56
N VAL A 412 9.93 5.71 28.58
CA VAL A 412 8.82 4.76 28.62
C VAL A 412 8.31 4.54 27.19
N VAL A 413 7.93 3.28 26.88
CA VAL A 413 7.40 2.87 25.58
C VAL A 413 6.25 1.88 25.75
N SER A 414 5.33 1.87 24.81
CA SER A 414 4.38 0.79 24.63
C SER A 414 5.01 -0.29 23.75
N GLN A 415 5.04 -1.54 24.21
CA GLN A 415 5.48 -2.73 23.48
C GLN A 415 4.26 -3.54 23.07
N VAL A 416 4.22 -4.00 21.81
CA VAL A 416 3.24 -5.00 21.35
C VAL A 416 3.97 -6.30 21.06
N ALA A 417 3.77 -7.29 21.91
CA ALA A 417 4.40 -8.59 21.75
C ALA A 417 3.78 -9.43 20.61
N THR A 418 4.53 -10.42 20.11
CA THR A 418 4.01 -11.37 19.11
C THR A 418 2.86 -12.24 19.62
N SER A 419 2.70 -12.36 20.93
CA SER A 419 1.53 -12.98 21.58
C SER A 419 0.26 -12.13 21.53
N GLY A 420 0.36 -10.87 21.12
CA GLY A 420 -0.72 -9.86 21.16
C GLY A 420 -0.78 -9.11 22.49
N ALA A 421 0.05 -9.43 23.47
CA ALA A 421 0.11 -8.71 24.74
C ALA A 421 0.68 -7.29 24.53
N SER A 422 0.10 -6.31 25.22
CA SER A 422 0.62 -4.95 25.32
C SER A 422 1.30 -4.77 26.68
N GLU A 423 2.48 -4.18 26.68
CA GLU A 423 3.31 -3.97 27.87
C GLU A 423 3.90 -2.57 27.88
N LEU A 424 4.13 -2.02 29.06
CA LEU A 424 4.95 -0.81 29.22
C LEU A 424 6.38 -1.23 29.58
N HIS A 425 7.33 -0.78 28.76
CA HIS A 425 8.75 -0.98 29.00
C HIS A 425 9.41 0.33 29.42
N LEU A 426 10.25 0.26 30.42
CA LEU A 426 11.10 1.37 30.88
C LEU A 426 12.53 1.10 30.40
N LEU A 427 13.09 2.05 29.67
CA LEU A 427 14.42 1.97 29.06
C LEU A 427 15.30 3.10 29.59
N ASN A 428 16.64 2.93 29.54
CA ASN A 428 17.57 4.04 29.60
C ASN A 428 17.70 4.74 28.23
N THR A 429 18.43 5.84 28.14
CA THR A 429 18.61 6.60 26.89
C THR A 429 19.49 5.88 25.85
N ASP A 430 20.18 4.83 26.23
CA ASP A 430 20.94 3.95 25.31
C ASP A 430 20.05 2.83 24.72
N GLY A 431 18.78 2.75 25.18
CA GLY A 431 17.79 1.77 24.72
C GLY A 431 17.82 0.44 25.47
N GLU A 432 18.58 0.33 26.57
CA GLU A 432 18.62 -0.87 27.38
C GLU A 432 17.37 -0.95 28.26
N LEU A 433 16.79 -2.15 28.33
CA LEU A 433 15.59 -2.42 29.14
C LEU A 433 15.92 -2.38 30.64
N ILE A 434 15.33 -1.43 31.35
CA ILE A 434 15.43 -1.32 32.82
C ILE A 434 14.35 -2.21 33.46
N LYS A 435 13.11 -2.14 32.96
CA LYS A 435 11.96 -2.84 33.57
C LYS A 435 10.83 -3.07 32.57
N VAL A 436 10.17 -4.23 32.68
CA VAL A 436 8.83 -4.49 32.10
C VAL A 436 7.80 -4.29 33.22
N LEU A 437 6.81 -3.44 32.99
CA LEU A 437 5.75 -3.21 33.97
C LEU A 437 4.70 -4.32 33.86
N PRO A 438 4.26 -4.91 34.99
CA PRO A 438 3.19 -5.91 35.01
C PRO A 438 1.89 -5.33 34.42
N ASN A 439 1.15 -6.16 33.67
CA ASN A 439 -0.15 -5.81 33.10
C ASN A 439 -1.19 -6.90 33.41
N PRO A 440 -1.61 -7.06 34.68
CA PRO A 440 -2.53 -8.14 35.07
C PRO A 440 -3.95 -7.95 34.52
N GLN A 441 -4.31 -6.76 34.08
CA GLN A 441 -5.65 -6.43 33.53
C GLN A 441 -5.68 -6.54 32.01
N HIS A 442 -4.58 -6.95 31.35
CA HIS A 442 -4.46 -7.06 29.88
C HIS A 442 -4.87 -5.80 29.12
N LEU A 443 -4.48 -4.63 29.65
CA LEU A 443 -4.73 -3.34 29.02
C LEU A 443 -3.86 -3.16 27.77
N PHE A 444 -4.39 -2.47 26.78
CA PHE A 444 -3.60 -1.98 25.65
C PHE A 444 -3.25 -0.52 25.90
N TYR A 445 -1.95 -0.21 25.92
CA TYR A 445 -1.42 1.11 26.28
C TYR A 445 -1.10 1.94 25.06
N THR A 446 -1.51 3.25 25.07
CA THR A 446 -1.13 4.23 24.06
C THR A 446 -0.69 5.55 24.70
N TYR A 447 0.26 6.23 24.08
CA TYR A 447 0.76 7.54 24.50
C TYR A 447 1.15 7.65 25.98
N PRO A 448 1.96 6.73 26.55
CA PRO A 448 2.39 6.83 27.93
C PRO A 448 3.24 8.08 28.17
N GLN A 449 3.02 8.75 29.29
CA GLN A 449 3.77 9.94 29.73
C GLN A 449 4.17 9.77 31.19
N PHE A 450 5.32 10.31 31.57
CA PHE A 450 5.72 10.35 32.97
C PHE A 450 4.89 11.36 33.76
N TYR A 451 4.51 11.00 34.97
CA TYR A 451 4.01 11.87 36.03
C TYR A 451 4.90 11.74 37.25
N GLY A 452 5.85 12.69 37.40
CA GLY A 452 6.95 12.54 38.32
C GLY A 452 7.92 11.40 37.94
N ASP A 453 8.62 10.84 38.92
CA ASP A 453 9.63 9.81 38.69
C ASP A 453 9.12 8.38 38.83
N ASP A 454 7.98 8.19 39.51
CA ASP A 454 7.46 6.90 39.96
C ASP A 454 6.11 6.51 39.33
N LYS A 455 5.50 7.38 38.55
CA LYS A 455 4.19 7.14 37.93
C LYS A 455 4.16 7.48 36.44
N LEU A 456 3.21 6.84 35.75
CA LEU A 456 2.90 7.08 34.34
C LEU A 456 1.41 7.43 34.19
N ILE A 457 1.10 8.24 33.19
CA ILE A 457 -0.26 8.43 32.65
C ILE A 457 -0.28 7.82 31.25
N ALA A 458 -1.31 7.04 30.95
CA ALA A 458 -1.54 6.51 29.61
C ALA A 458 -3.02 6.47 29.27
N ALA A 459 -3.34 6.61 27.98
CA ALA A 459 -4.63 6.19 27.49
C ALA A 459 -4.60 4.67 27.34
N VAL A 460 -5.63 3.99 27.83
CA VAL A 460 -5.68 2.54 27.85
C VAL A 460 -7.01 2.02 27.29
N ARG A 461 -6.94 0.84 26.66
CA ARG A 461 -8.11 0.06 26.22
C ARG A 461 -8.20 -1.20 27.05
N ASP A 462 -9.41 -1.54 27.53
CA ASP A 462 -9.66 -2.84 28.15
C ASP A 462 -9.80 -3.97 27.09
N PRO A 463 -9.90 -5.25 27.50
CA PRO A 463 -10.11 -6.36 26.56
C PRO A 463 -11.40 -6.28 25.72
N GLN A 464 -12.38 -5.45 26.10
CA GLN A 464 -13.60 -5.19 25.35
C GLN A 464 -13.46 -4.02 24.37
N GLY A 465 -12.35 -3.28 24.41
CA GLY A 465 -12.09 -2.10 23.58
C GLY A 465 -12.58 -0.78 24.15
N LYS A 466 -13.10 -0.76 25.40
CA LYS A 466 -13.44 0.49 26.08
C LYS A 466 -12.18 1.21 26.54
N MET A 467 -12.19 2.53 26.48
CA MET A 467 -11.05 3.39 26.80
C MET A 467 -11.23 4.17 28.09
N THR A 468 -10.10 4.45 28.74
CA THR A 468 -9.99 5.33 29.89
C THR A 468 -8.57 5.91 29.97
N LEU A 469 -8.35 6.87 30.88
CA LEU A 469 -7.03 7.28 31.33
C LEU A 469 -6.65 6.48 32.58
N ALA A 470 -5.40 6.03 32.62
CA ALA A 470 -4.87 5.30 33.76
C ALA A 470 -3.64 6.01 34.34
N LEU A 471 -3.62 6.13 35.67
CA LEU A 471 -2.41 6.43 36.47
C LEU A 471 -1.78 5.12 36.88
N ILE A 472 -0.54 4.88 36.43
CA ILE A 472 0.17 3.60 36.57
C ILE A 472 1.38 3.80 37.48
N ASP A 473 1.49 3.01 38.51
CA ASP A 473 2.64 2.98 39.40
C ASP A 473 3.79 2.18 38.75
N ILE A 474 4.98 2.78 38.59
CA ILE A 474 6.15 2.15 37.93
C ILE A 474 6.67 0.96 38.74
N ALA A 475 6.61 1.02 40.10
CA ALA A 475 7.13 -0.04 40.92
C ALA A 475 6.30 -1.32 40.84
N THR A 476 4.99 -1.21 40.84
CA THR A 476 4.03 -2.33 40.95
C THR A 476 3.31 -2.66 39.64
N GLY A 477 3.24 -1.73 38.69
CA GLY A 477 2.40 -1.84 37.49
C GLY A 477 0.91 -1.66 37.77
N SER A 478 0.52 -1.33 38.98
CA SER A 478 -0.90 -1.14 39.34
C SER A 478 -1.48 0.09 38.63
N ALA A 479 -2.68 -0.04 38.07
CA ALA A 479 -3.37 1.00 37.35
C ALA A 479 -4.58 1.52 38.15
N LYS A 480 -4.64 2.84 38.39
CA LYS A 480 -5.81 3.54 38.89
C LYS A 480 -6.49 4.24 37.70
N PHE A 481 -7.75 3.90 37.43
CA PHE A 481 -8.53 4.53 36.35
C PHE A 481 -9.03 5.90 36.78
N LEU A 482 -8.86 6.87 35.89
CA LEU A 482 -9.09 8.28 36.20
C LEU A 482 -10.44 8.80 35.67
N VAL A 483 -10.97 8.19 34.61
CA VAL A 483 -12.29 8.49 34.02
C VAL A 483 -13.02 7.18 33.76
N PRO A 484 -14.37 7.19 33.63
CA PRO A 484 -15.14 5.97 33.34
C PRO A 484 -14.76 5.36 32.00
N PHE A 485 -14.74 4.03 31.92
CA PHE A 485 -14.56 3.30 30.65
C PHE A 485 -15.71 3.55 29.68
N SER A 486 -15.39 3.88 28.44
CA SER A 486 -16.35 4.09 27.36
C SER A 486 -15.75 3.76 26.00
N TYR A 487 -16.59 3.61 24.95
CA TYR A 487 -16.11 3.50 23.57
C TYR A 487 -15.70 4.85 22.95
N ARG A 488 -15.67 5.93 23.71
CA ARG A 488 -15.17 7.23 23.24
C ARG A 488 -13.64 7.18 23.13
N PRO A 489 -13.06 7.44 21.96
CA PRO A 489 -11.61 7.58 21.85
C PRO A 489 -11.04 8.62 22.84
N ILE A 490 -9.97 8.24 23.48
CA ILE A 490 -9.13 9.08 24.35
C ILE A 490 -7.68 8.89 23.93
N GLY A 491 -6.91 9.97 23.81
CA GLY A 491 -5.51 9.85 23.44
C GLY A 491 -4.75 11.16 23.42
N PHE A 492 -3.55 11.12 22.82
CA PHE A 492 -2.64 12.25 22.72
C PHE A 492 -2.36 12.92 24.09
N THR A 493 -2.12 12.09 25.11
CA THR A 493 -1.89 12.55 26.49
C THR A 493 -0.61 13.39 26.61
N THR A 494 -0.69 14.50 27.29
CA THR A 494 0.46 15.35 27.68
C THR A 494 0.31 15.73 29.15
N VAL A 495 1.38 15.54 29.93
CA VAL A 495 1.39 15.84 31.37
C VAL A 495 2.21 17.10 31.62
N LYS A 496 1.64 18.07 32.34
CA LYS A 496 2.37 19.23 32.81
C LYS A 496 1.99 19.54 34.27
N ASN A 497 2.92 19.40 35.17
CA ASN A 497 2.69 19.44 36.61
C ASN A 497 1.63 18.39 37.04
N ASP A 498 0.54 18.82 37.70
CA ASP A 498 -0.57 17.96 38.14
C ASP A 498 -1.76 17.93 37.17
N ASP A 499 -1.55 18.42 35.95
CA ASP A 499 -2.58 18.54 34.93
C ASP A 499 -2.27 17.55 33.76
N VAL A 500 -3.27 16.74 33.40
CA VAL A 500 -3.23 15.83 32.25
C VAL A 500 -4.08 16.41 31.14
N TYR A 501 -3.47 16.83 30.04
CA TYR A 501 -4.14 17.31 28.84
C TYR A 501 -4.30 16.16 27.86
N PHE A 502 -5.47 16.04 27.23
CA PHE A 502 -5.76 14.95 26.30
C PHE A 502 -6.88 15.32 25.32
N THR A 503 -6.98 14.61 24.23
CA THR A 503 -8.13 14.68 23.33
C THR A 503 -9.11 13.57 23.69
N GLN A 504 -10.41 13.86 23.65
CA GLN A 504 -11.50 12.90 23.79
C GLN A 504 -12.60 13.21 22.79
N THR A 505 -13.20 12.15 22.24
CA THR A 505 -14.40 12.28 21.41
C THR A 505 -15.61 12.60 22.29
N GLU A 506 -16.33 13.67 21.95
CA GLU A 506 -17.58 14.07 22.59
C GLU A 506 -18.64 14.33 21.51
N ASP A 507 -19.67 13.50 21.47
CA ASP A 507 -20.72 13.48 20.43
C ASP A 507 -20.13 13.45 19.00
N VAL A 508 -20.24 14.54 18.25
CA VAL A 508 -19.79 14.66 16.86
C VAL A 508 -18.43 15.37 16.72
N ASN A 509 -17.73 15.65 17.82
CA ASN A 509 -16.47 16.38 17.82
C ASN A 509 -15.40 15.71 18.67
N ASP A 510 -14.16 15.85 18.27
CA ASP A 510 -13.00 15.54 19.10
C ASP A 510 -12.52 16.82 19.77
N ARG A 511 -12.51 16.84 21.11
CA ARG A 511 -12.32 18.02 21.92
C ARG A 511 -11.14 17.89 22.88
N LEU A 512 -10.63 19.03 23.34
CA LEU A 512 -9.51 19.11 24.26
C LEU A 512 -10.01 19.14 25.70
N PHE A 513 -9.44 18.27 26.53
CA PHE A 513 -9.74 18.19 27.96
C PHE A 513 -8.50 18.34 28.81
N VAL A 514 -8.71 18.75 30.07
CA VAL A 514 -7.72 18.71 31.13
C VAL A 514 -8.29 18.03 32.37
N LEU A 515 -7.56 17.04 32.87
CA LEU A 515 -7.85 16.40 34.15
C LEU A 515 -6.86 16.89 35.20
N LYS A 516 -7.36 17.48 36.28
CA LYS A 516 -6.56 17.89 37.44
C LYS A 516 -6.40 16.70 38.40
N LEU A 517 -5.19 16.17 38.54
CA LEU A 517 -4.94 15.01 39.36
C LEU A 517 -5.10 15.27 40.87
N LYS A 518 -4.98 16.52 41.33
CA LYS A 518 -5.13 16.88 42.76
C LYS A 518 -6.54 16.64 43.28
N ASN A 519 -7.53 16.95 42.49
CA ASN A 519 -8.95 16.90 42.93
C ASN A 519 -9.81 16.00 42.04
N ASN A 520 -9.21 15.37 41.02
CA ASN A 520 -9.86 14.51 40.03
C ASN A 520 -11.00 15.20 39.26
N GLN A 521 -10.89 16.54 39.06
CA GLN A 521 -11.84 17.33 38.27
C GLN A 521 -11.40 17.38 36.81
N CYS A 522 -12.35 17.16 35.88
CA CYS A 522 -12.16 17.20 34.44
C CYS A 522 -12.82 18.45 33.85
N TYR A 523 -12.10 19.16 33.01
CA TYR A 523 -12.61 20.35 32.32
C TYR A 523 -12.42 20.18 30.81
N GLU A 524 -13.42 20.61 30.04
CA GLU A 524 -13.27 20.88 28.63
C GLU A 524 -12.63 22.25 28.44
N LEU A 525 -11.65 22.32 27.54
CA LEU A 525 -10.92 23.55 27.21
C LEU A 525 -11.49 24.12 25.91
N LEU A 526 -12.12 25.28 25.99
CA LEU A 526 -12.59 26.04 24.83
C LEU A 526 -11.68 27.22 24.56
N PRO A 527 -11.05 27.31 23.38
CA PRO A 527 -10.32 28.49 22.97
C PRO A 527 -11.27 29.64 22.77
N THR A 528 -10.92 30.84 23.33
CA THR A 528 -11.62 32.06 23.04
C THR A 528 -10.83 32.85 21.99
N GLY A 529 -11.24 32.79 20.71
CA GLY A 529 -10.55 33.50 19.64
C GLY A 529 -10.25 32.62 18.42
N HIS A 530 -9.04 32.75 17.89
CA HIS A 530 -8.65 32.10 16.63
C HIS A 530 -8.44 30.59 16.77
N ASP A 531 -9.51 29.85 16.65
CA ASP A 531 -9.47 28.39 16.46
C ASP A 531 -9.62 28.08 14.98
N THR A 532 -8.62 27.40 14.41
CA THR A 532 -8.63 27.02 13.00
C THR A 532 -8.62 25.50 12.85
N GLY A 533 -9.56 25.00 12.04
CA GLY A 533 -9.65 23.57 11.72
C GLY A 533 -10.71 22.83 12.53
N ILE A 534 -10.91 21.57 12.16
CA ILE A 534 -11.87 20.65 12.74
C ILE A 534 -11.17 19.74 13.75
N GLY A 535 -11.76 19.63 14.96
CA GLY A 535 -11.21 18.83 16.05
C GLY A 535 -10.00 19.45 16.74
N HIS A 536 -9.73 19.04 17.96
CA HIS A 536 -8.63 19.53 18.80
C HIS A 536 -7.73 18.34 19.17
N TYR A 537 -6.62 18.19 18.48
CA TYR A 537 -5.73 17.02 18.62
C TYR A 537 -4.35 17.40 19.14
N GLN A 538 -3.64 16.43 19.70
CA GLN A 538 -2.20 16.50 19.99
C GLN A 538 -1.82 17.73 20.81
N PRO A 539 -2.37 17.91 22.04
CA PRO A 539 -2.08 19.07 22.87
C PRO A 539 -0.61 19.19 23.25
N ALA A 540 -0.07 20.39 23.15
CA ALA A 540 1.26 20.73 23.64
C ALA A 540 1.19 21.87 24.66
N VAL A 541 1.86 21.72 25.80
CA VAL A 541 1.70 22.59 26.94
C VAL A 541 3.00 23.33 27.28
N GLY A 542 3.06 24.64 26.99
CA GLY A 542 4.12 25.53 27.41
C GLY A 542 3.93 26.02 28.84
N ASN A 543 4.71 27.01 29.28
CA ASN A 543 4.51 27.61 30.58
C ASN A 543 3.28 28.54 30.59
N SER A 544 3.20 29.47 29.61
CA SER A 544 2.10 30.41 29.48
C SER A 544 1.12 30.07 28.36
N LYS A 545 1.48 29.18 27.46
CA LYS A 545 0.71 28.88 26.24
C LYS A 545 0.26 27.41 26.19
N LEU A 546 -0.81 27.18 25.42
CA LEU A 546 -1.28 25.88 24.99
C LEU A 546 -1.33 25.88 23.47
N ALA A 547 -0.88 24.78 22.82
CA ALA A 547 -1.04 24.54 21.40
C ALA A 547 -1.80 23.24 21.19
N TRP A 548 -2.51 23.15 20.08
CA TRP A 548 -3.19 21.93 19.59
C TRP A 548 -3.21 21.93 18.07
N VAL A 549 -3.60 20.81 17.50
CA VAL A 549 -3.70 20.63 16.06
C VAL A 549 -5.16 20.55 15.64
N GLY A 550 -5.57 21.36 14.66
CA GLY A 550 -6.87 21.30 14.00
C GLY A 550 -6.72 20.89 12.53
N PHE A 551 -7.67 20.16 11.99
CA PHE A 551 -7.65 19.72 10.60
C PHE A 551 -8.34 20.72 9.68
N THR A 552 -7.69 21.11 8.58
CA THR A 552 -8.23 22.03 7.56
C THR A 552 -8.16 21.42 6.15
N ALA A 553 -8.85 22.03 5.19
CA ALA A 553 -8.73 21.69 3.77
C ALA A 553 -7.31 21.86 3.19
N PHE A 554 -6.38 22.44 3.95
CA PHE A 554 -4.99 22.73 3.56
C PHE A 554 -3.96 21.93 4.38
N GLY A 555 -4.42 20.97 5.15
CA GLY A 555 -3.67 20.13 6.06
C GLY A 555 -3.89 20.44 7.54
N TYR A 556 -3.26 19.65 8.40
CA TYR A 556 -3.25 19.90 9.84
C TYR A 556 -2.50 21.20 10.18
N GLN A 557 -3.13 22.05 10.99
CA GLN A 557 -2.56 23.33 11.41
C GLN A 557 -2.43 23.41 12.92
N ILE A 558 -1.34 24.03 13.39
CA ILE A 558 -1.09 24.26 14.82
C ILE A 558 -1.74 25.55 15.24
N ASN A 559 -2.63 25.48 16.19
CA ASN A 559 -3.24 26.59 16.91
C ASN A 559 -2.47 26.85 18.20
N GLU A 560 -2.36 28.09 18.61
CA GLU A 560 -1.72 28.53 19.88
C GLU A 560 -2.58 29.57 20.59
N VAL A 561 -2.70 29.46 21.89
CA VAL A 561 -3.40 30.44 22.73
C VAL A 561 -2.67 30.65 24.06
N ASN A 562 -2.77 31.84 24.66
CA ASN A 562 -2.37 31.99 26.04
C ASN A 562 -3.34 31.26 26.97
N LYS A 563 -2.85 30.55 27.98
CA LYS A 563 -3.68 29.78 28.92
C LYS A 563 -4.74 30.66 29.63
N LYS A 564 -4.50 31.96 29.74
CA LYS A 564 -5.43 32.94 30.33
C LYS A 564 -6.65 33.22 29.45
N GLU A 565 -6.56 32.92 28.16
CA GLU A 565 -7.61 33.11 27.15
C GLU A 565 -8.44 31.81 26.93
N LEU A 566 -8.15 30.73 27.68
CA LEU A 566 -8.92 29.52 27.67
C LEU A 566 -10.14 29.62 28.59
N LYS A 567 -11.31 29.28 28.07
CA LYS A 567 -12.49 29.04 28.89
C LYS A 567 -12.49 27.59 29.35
N TRP A 568 -12.56 27.42 30.67
CA TRP A 568 -12.63 26.12 31.33
C TRP A 568 -14.08 25.81 31.65
N ILE A 569 -14.62 24.74 31.06
CA ILE A 569 -15.98 24.31 31.34
C ILE A 569 -15.89 23.02 32.15
N ASP A 570 -16.53 23.00 33.31
CA ASP A 570 -16.62 21.76 34.10
C ASP A 570 -17.29 20.66 33.24
N ALA A 571 -16.58 19.62 32.96
CA ALA A 571 -17.09 18.49 32.19
C ALA A 571 -18.09 17.63 32.97
N GLY A 572 -18.28 17.93 34.28
CA GLY A 572 -19.16 17.20 35.15
C GLY A 572 -18.73 15.76 35.37
N PRO A 573 -19.54 14.93 36.00
CA PRO A 573 -19.31 13.49 36.04
C PRO A 573 -19.39 12.95 34.61
N GLN A 574 -18.30 12.36 34.16
CA GLN A 574 -18.22 11.73 32.83
C GLN A 574 -19.19 10.55 32.77
N TYR A 575 -20.35 10.76 32.15
CA TYR A 575 -21.30 9.68 31.92
C TYR A 575 -20.88 8.83 30.70
N VAL A 576 -21.10 7.52 30.80
CA VAL A 576 -20.95 6.62 29.64
C VAL A 576 -22.03 6.94 28.63
N ARG A 577 -21.70 7.61 27.55
CA ARG A 577 -22.58 7.83 26.40
C ARG A 577 -22.11 7.00 25.23
N HIS A 578 -23.05 6.40 24.52
CA HIS A 578 -22.74 5.77 23.23
C HIS A 578 -22.56 6.85 22.17
N LEU A 579 -21.52 6.72 21.33
CA LEU A 579 -21.34 7.62 20.20
C LEU A 579 -22.44 7.38 19.14
N PRO A 580 -23.08 8.44 18.63
CA PRO A 580 -24.08 8.30 17.58
C PRO A 580 -23.45 7.78 16.28
N ALA A 581 -24.15 6.94 15.54
CA ALA A 581 -23.79 6.61 14.16
C ALA A 581 -24.17 7.79 13.27
N MET A 582 -23.18 8.47 12.69
CA MET A 582 -23.40 9.71 11.96
C MET A 582 -24.17 9.49 10.66
N GLY A 583 -25.16 10.34 10.42
CA GLY A 583 -25.99 10.33 9.22
C GLY A 583 -27.02 9.22 9.11
N ILE A 584 -27.26 8.45 10.17
CA ILE A 584 -28.22 7.34 10.21
C ILE A 584 -29.20 7.54 11.35
N SER A 585 -30.40 8.05 11.05
CA SER A 585 -31.49 8.22 12.01
C SER A 585 -32.35 6.95 12.18
N ALA A 586 -32.49 6.16 11.13
CA ALA A 586 -33.29 4.93 11.12
C ALA A 586 -32.65 3.75 11.84
N LEU A 587 -31.41 3.83 12.26
CA LEU A 587 -30.87 2.98 13.31
C LEU A 587 -31.50 3.31 14.69
N GLY A 588 -32.58 4.08 14.72
CA GLY A 588 -33.47 4.27 15.85
C GLY A 588 -34.06 3.00 16.48
N ARG A 589 -33.65 1.87 16.01
CA ARG A 589 -33.54 0.63 16.76
C ARG A 589 -32.33 0.81 17.66
N ASP A 590 -32.62 0.97 18.93
CA ASP A 590 -31.68 0.91 20.03
C ASP A 590 -30.21 0.99 19.57
N SER A 591 -29.71 2.22 19.43
CA SER A 591 -28.30 2.45 18.99
C SER A 591 -27.30 1.89 20.01
N SER A 592 -27.81 1.24 21.06
CA SER A 592 -27.07 0.55 22.12
C SER A 592 -26.85 -0.95 21.85
N ALA A 593 -27.46 -1.56 20.82
CA ALA A 593 -27.27 -2.98 20.53
C ALA A 593 -25.89 -3.26 19.94
N ASP A 594 -24.99 -3.68 20.78
CA ASP A 594 -23.64 -4.15 20.41
C ASP A 594 -23.69 -5.66 20.11
N MET A 595 -24.07 -6.01 18.87
CA MET A 595 -24.14 -7.41 18.43
C MET A 595 -22.78 -8.12 18.51
N LEU A 596 -21.67 -7.38 18.38
CA LEU A 596 -20.33 -7.94 18.51
C LEU A 596 -20.05 -8.38 19.96
N ALA A 597 -20.52 -7.59 20.94
CA ALA A 597 -20.39 -7.95 22.37
C ALA A 597 -21.23 -9.17 22.74
N GLU A 598 -22.32 -9.44 22.02
CA GLU A 598 -23.19 -10.61 22.24
C GLU A 598 -22.65 -11.92 21.64
N VAL A 599 -21.53 -11.86 20.89
CA VAL A 599 -20.92 -13.06 20.30
C VAL A 599 -20.40 -13.99 21.38
N VAL A 600 -21.02 -15.18 21.47
CA VAL A 600 -20.64 -16.21 22.44
C VAL A 600 -19.45 -17.02 21.97
N ASP A 601 -18.44 -17.16 22.81
CA ASP A 601 -17.29 -18.02 22.56
C ASP A 601 -17.65 -19.49 22.73
N LYS A 602 -17.80 -20.20 21.60
CA LYS A 602 -18.04 -21.65 21.56
C LYS A 602 -16.71 -22.39 21.41
N PRO A 603 -16.52 -23.51 22.07
CA PRO A 603 -15.36 -24.36 21.84
C PRO A 603 -15.43 -24.93 20.41
N LEU A 604 -14.40 -24.71 19.63
CA LEU A 604 -14.23 -25.24 18.28
C LEU A 604 -12.97 -26.10 18.23
N PRO A 605 -12.94 -27.19 17.43
CA PRO A 605 -11.75 -28.02 17.30
C PRO A 605 -10.56 -27.24 16.68
N VAL A 606 -9.47 -27.18 17.41
CA VAL A 606 -8.20 -26.63 16.92
C VAL A 606 -7.33 -27.80 16.44
N THR A 607 -6.90 -27.75 15.17
CA THR A 607 -6.06 -28.79 14.55
C THR A 607 -4.78 -28.21 13.96
N PRO A 608 -3.70 -28.99 13.79
CA PRO A 608 -2.52 -28.54 13.05
C PRO A 608 -2.89 -28.20 11.59
N TYR A 609 -2.29 -27.14 11.03
CA TYR A 609 -2.40 -26.84 9.62
C TYR A 609 -1.17 -27.35 8.86
N SER A 610 -1.37 -28.16 7.82
CA SER A 610 -0.29 -28.66 6.96
C SER A 610 0.12 -27.64 5.92
N LYS A 611 1.40 -27.23 5.92
CA LYS A 611 1.97 -26.31 4.91
C LYS A 611 1.93 -26.88 3.48
N GLY A 612 1.83 -28.20 3.32
CA GLY A 612 1.69 -28.87 2.03
C GLY A 612 0.25 -28.93 1.50
N HIS A 613 -0.75 -28.46 2.27
CA HIS A 613 -2.14 -28.51 1.84
C HIS A 613 -2.41 -27.48 0.74
N GLY A 614 -2.99 -27.94 -0.39
CA GLY A 614 -3.38 -27.06 -1.50
C GLY A 614 -2.21 -26.30 -2.13
N LEU A 615 -1.03 -26.95 -2.29
CA LEU A 615 0.17 -26.31 -2.84
C LEU A 615 -0.09 -25.66 -4.20
N PHE A 616 -0.67 -26.38 -5.13
CA PHE A 616 -0.85 -25.89 -6.50
C PHE A 616 -2.04 -24.95 -6.68
N ASN A 617 -3.11 -25.07 -5.92
CA ASN A 617 -4.29 -24.20 -5.88
C ASN A 617 -4.43 -23.25 -7.10
N PHE A 618 -4.54 -23.81 -8.30
CA PHE A 618 -4.71 -23.05 -9.54
C PHE A 618 -6.03 -22.26 -9.48
N HIS A 619 -5.95 -20.96 -9.67
CA HIS A 619 -7.09 -20.07 -9.43
C HIS A 619 -7.38 -19.09 -10.58
N SER A 620 -6.39 -18.81 -11.45
CA SER A 620 -6.56 -17.75 -12.46
C SER A 620 -5.86 -18.10 -13.77
N ILE A 621 -6.44 -17.65 -14.87
CA ILE A 621 -5.81 -17.60 -16.18
C ILE A 621 -5.48 -16.13 -16.49
N ILE A 622 -4.20 -15.83 -16.65
CA ILE A 622 -3.71 -14.47 -16.90
C ILE A 622 -3.24 -14.39 -18.36
N PRO A 623 -3.95 -13.65 -19.23
CA PRO A 623 -3.43 -13.32 -20.53
C PRO A 623 -2.40 -12.20 -20.43
N ASN A 624 -1.27 -12.36 -21.10
CA ASN A 624 -0.28 -11.31 -21.28
C ASN A 624 -0.06 -11.07 -22.78
N ILE A 625 -0.50 -9.93 -23.29
CA ILE A 625 -0.43 -9.56 -24.69
C ILE A 625 0.57 -8.42 -24.85
N SER A 626 1.79 -8.77 -25.20
CA SER A 626 2.88 -7.81 -25.47
C SER A 626 3.50 -8.17 -26.82
N ASP A 627 3.05 -7.50 -27.90
CA ASP A 627 3.55 -7.78 -29.24
C ASP A 627 5.10 -7.65 -29.29
N PRO A 628 5.86 -8.65 -29.76
CA PRO A 628 5.41 -9.86 -30.53
C PRO A 628 5.03 -11.08 -29.68
N ASN A 629 5.03 -11.00 -28.35
CA ASN A 629 4.77 -12.13 -27.46
C ASN A 629 3.30 -12.10 -26.98
N TYR A 630 2.65 -13.26 -27.05
CA TYR A 630 1.29 -13.50 -26.58
C TYR A 630 1.32 -14.70 -25.67
N SER A 631 1.02 -14.50 -24.37
CA SER A 631 1.03 -15.61 -23.43
C SER A 631 -0.29 -15.76 -22.66
N PHE A 632 -0.57 -16.98 -22.25
CA PHE A 632 -1.66 -17.33 -21.34
C PHE A 632 -1.08 -18.20 -20.25
N ALA A 633 -1.22 -17.75 -19.01
CA ALA A 633 -0.68 -18.47 -17.87
C ALA A 633 -1.79 -18.85 -16.89
N ILE A 634 -1.88 -20.14 -16.53
CA ILE A 634 -2.68 -20.62 -15.41
C ILE A 634 -1.80 -20.51 -14.17
N THR A 635 -2.18 -19.64 -13.25
CA THR A 635 -1.40 -19.38 -12.03
C THR A 635 -2.05 -20.01 -10.81
N GLY A 636 -1.22 -20.49 -9.90
CA GLY A 636 -1.63 -21.05 -8.63
C GLY A 636 -0.70 -20.65 -7.50
N GLU A 637 -1.26 -20.42 -6.30
CA GLU A 637 -0.49 -20.20 -5.09
C GLU A 637 -1.19 -20.78 -3.87
N ASN A 638 -0.40 -21.27 -2.91
CA ASN A 638 -0.98 -21.82 -1.70
C ASN A 638 -1.42 -20.71 -0.71
N VAL A 639 -2.26 -21.06 0.26
CA VAL A 639 -2.85 -20.10 1.20
C VAL A 639 -1.82 -19.31 2.00
N LEU A 640 -0.67 -19.89 2.34
CA LEU A 640 0.40 -19.21 3.08
C LEU A 640 1.34 -18.40 2.17
N ASN A 641 1.08 -18.35 0.86
CA ASN A 641 1.93 -17.73 -0.15
C ASN A 641 3.42 -18.14 -0.04
N THR A 642 3.65 -19.43 0.13
CA THR A 642 4.99 -20.03 0.20
C THR A 642 5.33 -20.88 -1.01
N PHE A 643 4.37 -21.14 -1.88
CA PHE A 643 4.51 -21.88 -3.12
C PHE A 643 3.68 -21.22 -4.21
N GLN A 644 4.32 -20.88 -5.30
CA GLN A 644 3.67 -20.38 -6.52
C GLN A 644 3.96 -21.34 -7.67
N SER A 645 3.01 -21.52 -8.56
CA SER A 645 3.13 -22.37 -9.75
C SER A 645 2.42 -21.74 -10.93
N GLN A 646 2.94 -22.02 -12.13
CA GLN A 646 2.42 -21.48 -13.37
C GLN A 646 2.50 -22.56 -14.46
N ILE A 647 1.41 -22.70 -15.23
CA ILE A 647 1.39 -23.41 -16.50
C ILE A 647 1.18 -22.35 -17.58
N SER A 648 2.12 -22.23 -18.53
CA SER A 648 2.04 -21.19 -19.56
C SER A 648 1.94 -21.78 -20.97
N PHE A 649 1.29 -21.01 -21.84
CA PHE A 649 1.37 -21.11 -23.28
C PHE A 649 1.80 -19.79 -23.84
N ASP A 650 2.92 -19.76 -24.60
CA ASP A 650 3.50 -18.58 -25.17
C ASP A 650 3.59 -18.70 -26.70
N TYR A 651 3.23 -17.64 -27.40
CA TYR A 651 3.37 -17.52 -28.83
C TYR A 651 4.15 -16.26 -29.20
N ASN A 652 5.23 -16.42 -29.96
CA ASN A 652 5.99 -15.27 -30.47
C ASN A 652 5.71 -15.10 -31.98
N ARG A 653 5.15 -13.94 -32.34
CA ARG A 653 4.76 -13.65 -33.71
C ARG A 653 5.97 -13.52 -34.66
N ASN A 654 7.09 -12.98 -34.20
CA ASN A 654 8.26 -12.74 -35.06
C ASN A 654 8.98 -14.03 -35.40
N GLU A 655 9.24 -14.86 -34.41
CA GLU A 655 9.86 -16.16 -34.59
C GLU A 655 8.87 -17.26 -34.99
N GLY A 656 7.56 -17.07 -34.67
CA GLY A 656 6.49 -18.02 -34.98
C GLY A 656 6.45 -19.25 -34.06
N TYR A 657 7.24 -19.29 -32.98
CA TYR A 657 7.26 -20.41 -32.05
C TYR A 657 6.04 -20.42 -31.11
N LYS A 658 5.73 -21.64 -30.66
CA LYS A 658 4.76 -21.93 -29.60
C LYS A 658 5.50 -22.63 -28.48
N GLN A 659 5.36 -22.14 -27.25
CA GLN A 659 6.00 -22.71 -26.07
C GLN A 659 4.95 -23.10 -25.03
N PHE A 660 5.10 -24.28 -24.46
CA PHE A 660 4.38 -24.75 -23.28
C PHE A 660 5.37 -24.80 -22.12
N GLY A 661 5.03 -24.17 -21.01
CA GLY A 661 5.89 -24.10 -19.84
C GLY A 661 5.17 -24.52 -18.57
N PHE A 662 5.94 -25.05 -17.63
CA PHE A 662 5.57 -25.21 -16.22
C PHE A 662 6.69 -24.66 -15.36
N GLU A 663 6.36 -23.79 -14.42
CA GLU A 663 7.29 -23.25 -13.44
C GLU A 663 6.69 -23.34 -12.04
N ALA A 664 7.53 -23.62 -11.05
CA ALA A 664 7.18 -23.61 -9.64
C ALA A 664 8.29 -22.96 -8.82
N ILE A 665 7.88 -22.14 -7.82
CA ILE A 665 8.80 -21.46 -6.89
C ILE A 665 8.35 -21.75 -5.46
N TYR A 666 9.29 -22.24 -4.64
CA TYR A 666 9.11 -22.45 -3.21
C TYR A 666 9.88 -21.43 -2.40
N GLY A 667 9.15 -20.53 -1.73
CA GLY A 667 9.69 -19.38 -0.99
C GLY A 667 9.76 -19.52 0.54
N ALA A 668 9.37 -20.67 1.09
CA ALA A 668 9.35 -20.88 2.55
C ALA A 668 10.74 -21.07 3.19
N LEU A 669 11.80 -21.26 2.39
CA LEU A 669 13.16 -21.38 2.87
C LEU A 669 13.92 -20.05 2.78
N TYR A 670 15.13 -20.01 3.36
CA TYR A 670 15.94 -18.79 3.28
C TYR A 670 16.25 -18.42 1.83
N PRO A 671 16.78 -19.31 0.95
CA PRO A 671 16.71 -19.11 -0.48
C PRO A 671 15.33 -19.53 -1.00
N TYR A 672 14.84 -18.85 -2.03
CA TYR A 672 13.79 -19.41 -2.88
C TYR A 672 14.39 -20.52 -3.70
N ILE A 673 13.59 -21.55 -3.96
CA ILE A 673 13.95 -22.65 -4.86
C ILE A 673 12.97 -22.62 -6.03
N SER A 674 13.49 -22.55 -7.25
CA SER A 674 12.69 -22.62 -8.48
C SER A 674 12.98 -23.90 -9.26
N ALA A 675 12.00 -24.38 -9.99
CA ALA A 675 12.15 -25.44 -10.97
C ALA A 675 11.14 -25.26 -12.09
N GLY A 676 11.54 -25.54 -13.33
CA GLY A 676 10.65 -25.41 -14.47
C GLY A 676 11.08 -26.27 -15.64
N VAL A 677 10.13 -26.42 -16.58
CA VAL A 677 10.33 -27.11 -17.86
C VAL A 677 9.55 -26.38 -18.94
N ASP A 678 10.21 -26.10 -20.06
CA ASP A 678 9.62 -25.50 -21.24
C ASP A 678 9.80 -26.41 -22.46
N TYR A 679 8.78 -26.47 -23.29
CA TYR A 679 8.85 -27.16 -24.59
C TYR A 679 8.43 -26.19 -25.69
N THR A 680 9.40 -25.79 -26.54
CA THR A 680 9.22 -24.82 -27.63
C THR A 680 9.16 -25.52 -28.95
N LEU A 681 8.11 -25.26 -29.71
CA LEU A 681 7.85 -25.82 -31.04
C LEU A 681 8.08 -24.76 -32.13
N ASP A 682 8.58 -25.19 -33.28
CA ASP A 682 8.67 -24.36 -34.49
C ASP A 682 9.51 -23.10 -34.32
N ARG A 683 10.51 -23.11 -33.43
CA ARG A 683 11.47 -22.01 -33.31
C ARG A 683 12.23 -21.86 -34.62
N ARG A 684 12.42 -20.63 -35.08
CA ARG A 684 13.06 -20.37 -36.36
C ARG A 684 14.02 -19.20 -36.32
N GLN A 685 15.07 -19.29 -37.11
CA GLN A 685 16.00 -18.19 -37.36
C GLN A 685 16.35 -18.14 -38.85
N PHE A 686 16.46 -16.94 -39.40
CA PHE A 686 16.94 -16.76 -40.77
C PHE A 686 18.46 -16.92 -40.83
N TYR A 687 18.95 -17.86 -41.64
CA TYR A 687 20.36 -18.13 -41.78
C TYR A 687 20.70 -18.35 -43.24
N LYS A 688 21.64 -17.56 -43.78
CA LYS A 688 22.19 -17.70 -45.18
C LYS A 688 21.09 -17.88 -46.25
N GLY A 689 20.04 -17.06 -46.21
CA GLY A 689 18.97 -17.06 -47.22
C GLY A 689 17.79 -17.99 -47.01
N SER A 690 17.75 -18.79 -45.92
CA SER A 690 16.63 -19.69 -45.60
C SER A 690 16.34 -19.67 -44.09
N TYR A 691 15.11 -20.03 -43.73
CA TYR A 691 14.76 -20.25 -42.32
C TYR A 691 15.23 -21.65 -41.88
N VAL A 692 15.85 -21.66 -40.69
CA VAL A 692 16.23 -22.88 -39.98
C VAL A 692 15.21 -23.10 -38.86
N TYR A 693 14.61 -24.29 -38.76
CA TYR A 693 13.60 -24.61 -37.77
C TYR A 693 14.10 -25.67 -36.80
N TRP A 694 13.75 -25.52 -35.52
CA TRP A 694 14.03 -26.49 -34.46
C TRP A 694 12.99 -26.47 -33.35
N ASN A 695 12.91 -27.56 -32.62
CA ASN A 695 12.20 -27.65 -31.35
C ASN A 695 13.23 -27.60 -30.19
N GLU A 696 12.85 -27.06 -29.06
CA GLU A 696 13.72 -26.95 -27.90
C GLU A 696 12.98 -27.40 -26.64
N THR A 697 13.61 -28.28 -25.86
CA THR A 697 13.20 -28.61 -24.50
C THR A 697 14.18 -27.94 -23.55
N SER A 698 13.69 -27.15 -22.58
CA SER A 698 14.49 -26.52 -21.53
C SER A 698 14.02 -27.00 -20.15
N ILE A 699 14.94 -27.55 -19.38
CA ILE A 699 14.70 -27.89 -17.96
C ILE A 699 15.59 -26.96 -17.13
N HIS A 700 15.02 -26.31 -16.13
CA HIS A 700 15.78 -25.41 -15.30
C HIS A 700 15.44 -25.55 -13.82
N GLY A 701 16.38 -25.15 -12.98
CA GLY A 701 16.20 -25.05 -11.55
C GLY A 701 17.19 -24.08 -10.94
N GLY A 702 16.78 -23.39 -9.89
CA GLY A 702 17.57 -22.28 -9.35
C GLY A 702 17.37 -22.01 -7.88
N LEU A 703 18.26 -21.17 -7.39
CA LEU A 703 18.25 -20.63 -6.05
C LEU A 703 18.33 -19.08 -6.11
N GLN A 704 17.45 -18.43 -5.36
CA GLN A 704 17.42 -16.97 -5.27
C GLN A 704 17.32 -16.52 -3.81
N VAL A 705 18.07 -15.49 -3.45
CA VAL A 705 17.99 -14.88 -2.11
C VAL A 705 17.59 -13.41 -2.26
N PRO A 706 16.32 -13.06 -1.99
CA PRO A 706 15.86 -11.67 -1.92
C PRO A 706 16.09 -11.13 -0.51
N LEU A 707 16.75 -9.98 -0.40
CA LEU A 707 17.06 -9.32 0.87
C LEU A 707 16.56 -7.88 0.88
N ASN A 708 15.95 -7.47 2.00
CA ASN A 708 15.47 -6.13 2.25
C ASN A 708 16.28 -5.48 3.39
N PHE A 709 17.11 -4.50 3.05
CA PHE A 709 17.93 -3.76 4.02
C PHE A 709 17.41 -2.33 4.25
N SER A 710 16.12 -2.09 3.95
CA SER A 710 15.50 -0.79 4.14
C SER A 710 15.63 -0.29 5.57
N ALA A 711 16.04 0.96 5.73
CA ALA A 711 16.28 1.54 7.05
C ALA A 711 16.34 3.07 6.97
N GLY A 712 15.84 3.74 8.00
CA GLY A 712 15.92 5.19 8.11
C GLY A 712 15.22 5.89 6.94
N LYS A 713 15.99 6.62 6.15
CA LYS A 713 15.51 7.43 5.01
C LYS A 713 15.62 6.70 3.67
N HIS A 714 16.03 5.43 3.67
CA HIS A 714 16.32 4.65 2.47
C HIS A 714 15.55 3.34 2.41
N THR A 715 15.04 3.02 1.22
CA THR A 715 14.60 1.68 0.86
C THR A 715 15.71 0.98 0.09
N THR A 716 16.18 -0.17 0.57
CA THR A 716 17.32 -0.88 0.00
C THR A 716 16.99 -2.36 -0.21
N GLY A 717 17.11 -2.83 -1.44
CA GLY A 717 16.94 -4.22 -1.82
C GLY A 717 18.22 -4.81 -2.42
N LEU A 718 18.47 -6.07 -2.13
CA LEU A 718 19.52 -6.89 -2.75
C LEU A 718 18.94 -8.26 -3.08
N THR A 719 19.04 -8.65 -4.34
CA THR A 719 18.67 -10.00 -4.78
C THR A 719 19.83 -10.63 -5.51
N PHE A 720 20.15 -11.86 -5.21
CA PHE A 720 21.12 -12.63 -5.99
C PHE A 720 20.65 -14.06 -6.16
N GLY A 721 21.04 -14.69 -7.25
CA GLY A 721 20.65 -16.05 -7.56
C GLY A 721 21.47 -16.69 -8.66
N SER A 722 21.24 -17.98 -8.85
CA SER A 722 21.85 -18.78 -9.88
C SER A 722 20.86 -19.85 -10.32
N ASP A 723 20.62 -19.93 -11.62
CA ASP A 723 19.76 -20.91 -12.24
C ASP A 723 20.58 -21.77 -13.21
N LEU A 724 20.41 -23.09 -13.14
CA LEU A 724 20.99 -24.05 -14.09
C LEU A 724 19.92 -24.39 -15.12
N TYR A 725 20.27 -24.22 -16.39
CA TYR A 725 19.46 -24.58 -17.54
C TYR A 725 20.10 -25.77 -18.26
N TYR A 726 19.28 -26.75 -18.62
CA TYR A 726 19.64 -27.82 -19.53
C TYR A 726 18.69 -27.76 -20.71
N ASN A 727 19.25 -27.54 -21.92
CA ASN A 727 18.51 -27.38 -23.15
C ASN A 727 18.84 -28.47 -24.13
N GLN A 728 17.79 -28.99 -24.77
CA GLN A 728 17.87 -29.94 -25.88
C GLN A 728 17.30 -29.29 -27.14
N THR A 729 18.15 -29.06 -28.14
CA THR A 729 17.76 -28.51 -29.44
C THR A 729 17.69 -29.65 -30.47
N ARG A 730 16.53 -29.76 -31.14
CA ARG A 730 16.25 -30.77 -32.14
C ARG A 730 15.85 -30.11 -33.45
N PHE A 731 16.71 -30.16 -34.46
CA PHE A 731 16.45 -29.56 -35.77
C PHE A 731 15.42 -30.36 -36.55
N GLN A 732 14.48 -29.68 -37.23
CA GLN A 732 13.44 -30.32 -38.00
C GLN A 732 14.00 -30.91 -39.28
N GLN A 733 13.30 -31.92 -39.91
CA GLN A 733 13.67 -32.59 -41.17
C GLN A 733 13.98 -31.57 -42.26
N GLY A 734 15.05 -31.75 -42.98
CA GLY A 734 15.57 -30.84 -43.99
C GLY A 734 16.60 -29.84 -43.43
N ASN A 735 16.49 -29.40 -42.17
CA ASN A 735 17.51 -28.62 -41.50
C ASN A 735 18.50 -29.52 -40.76
N ALA A 736 18.11 -30.68 -40.28
CA ALA A 736 18.95 -31.69 -39.63
C ALA A 736 20.10 -32.22 -40.51
N VAL A 737 20.04 -32.04 -41.83
CA VAL A 737 21.12 -32.38 -42.77
C VAL A 737 22.28 -31.38 -42.67
N ARG A 738 21.98 -30.11 -42.28
CA ARG A 738 22.96 -29.00 -42.19
C ARG A 738 23.35 -28.65 -40.77
N PHE A 739 22.48 -28.94 -39.82
CA PHE A 739 22.64 -28.59 -38.41
C PHE A 739 22.48 -29.85 -37.58
N LYS A 740 23.40 -30.08 -36.65
CA LYS A 740 23.33 -31.22 -35.72
C LYS A 740 22.52 -30.83 -34.50
N ASP A 741 21.69 -31.77 -34.06
CA ASP A 741 21.02 -31.69 -32.76
C ASP A 741 22.05 -31.46 -31.67
N ARG A 742 21.66 -30.65 -30.67
CA ARG A 742 22.59 -30.21 -29.64
C ARG A 742 21.90 -30.24 -28.28
N ASP A 743 22.64 -30.77 -27.32
CA ASP A 743 22.30 -30.70 -25.91
C ASP A 743 23.37 -29.84 -25.24
N TYR A 744 22.92 -28.91 -24.39
CA TYR A 744 23.82 -28.01 -23.69
C TYR A 744 23.26 -27.58 -22.33
N ALA A 745 24.14 -27.26 -21.41
CA ALA A 745 23.77 -26.67 -20.15
C ALA A 745 24.49 -25.34 -19.92
N TYR A 746 23.83 -24.41 -19.25
CA TYR A 746 24.44 -23.16 -18.84
C TYR A 746 23.93 -22.72 -17.46
N LEU A 747 24.75 -21.95 -16.75
CA LEU A 747 24.39 -21.23 -15.54
C LEU A 747 24.03 -19.78 -15.89
N ASN A 748 22.95 -19.31 -15.29
CA ASN A 748 22.53 -17.91 -15.30
C ASN A 748 22.69 -17.35 -13.89
N ASN A 749 23.76 -16.60 -13.66
CA ASN A 749 24.07 -15.98 -12.38
C ASN A 749 23.67 -14.51 -12.41
N TYR A 750 22.95 -14.05 -11.39
CA TYR A 750 22.50 -12.66 -11.34
C TYR A 750 22.58 -12.04 -9.95
N ILE A 751 22.79 -10.74 -9.95
CA ILE A 751 22.69 -9.89 -8.76
C ILE A 751 21.98 -8.60 -9.14
N SER A 752 21.03 -8.16 -8.31
CA SER A 752 20.32 -6.91 -8.44
C SER A 752 20.35 -6.18 -7.11
N PHE A 753 20.79 -4.93 -7.17
CA PHE A 753 20.85 -4.02 -6.02
C PHE A 753 20.04 -2.77 -6.34
N SER A 754 19.22 -2.34 -5.39
CA SER A 754 18.51 -1.07 -5.46
C SER A 754 18.61 -0.34 -4.13
N ASN A 755 18.83 0.97 -4.21
CA ASN A 755 18.77 1.86 -3.05
C ASN A 755 18.08 3.15 -3.49
N GLN A 756 17.06 3.57 -2.76
CA GLN A 756 16.36 4.81 -3.03
C GLN A 756 16.02 5.55 -1.73
N ARG A 757 16.08 6.86 -1.79
CA ARG A 757 15.58 7.73 -0.73
C ARG A 757 14.05 7.73 -0.73
N LEU A 758 13.44 7.95 0.45
CA LEU A 758 11.99 8.15 0.55
C LEU A 758 11.49 9.18 -0.47
N VAL A 759 10.28 9.02 -0.94
CA VAL A 759 9.69 9.78 -2.05
C VAL A 759 8.55 10.65 -1.51
N ALA A 760 8.50 11.91 -1.89
CA ALA A 760 7.36 12.78 -1.62
C ALA A 760 6.22 12.52 -2.62
N ARG A 761 4.99 12.87 -2.25
CA ARG A 761 3.78 12.59 -3.03
C ARG A 761 3.84 13.12 -4.48
N GLN A 762 4.44 14.30 -4.70
CA GLN A 762 4.53 14.92 -6.01
C GLN A 762 5.77 14.51 -6.82
N ASN A 763 6.74 13.81 -6.21
CA ASN A 763 7.93 13.42 -6.96
C ASN A 763 7.57 12.47 -8.11
N ILE A 764 8.20 12.66 -9.27
CA ILE A 764 8.07 11.75 -10.42
C ILE A 764 8.90 10.49 -10.16
N TYR A 765 10.13 10.69 -9.68
CA TYR A 765 11.08 9.66 -9.30
C TYR A 765 11.72 10.01 -7.95
N PRO A 766 12.35 9.05 -7.27
CA PRO A 766 13.16 9.37 -6.09
C PRO A 766 14.21 10.42 -6.41
N MET A 767 14.38 11.39 -5.51
CA MET A 767 15.38 12.47 -5.70
C MET A 767 16.83 11.96 -5.67
N LEU A 768 17.07 10.84 -5.00
CA LEU A 768 18.33 10.09 -5.03
C LEU A 768 18.00 8.60 -5.01
N ALA A 769 18.41 7.91 -6.07
CA ALA A 769 18.29 6.45 -6.15
C ALA A 769 19.34 5.86 -7.08
N GLN A 770 19.65 4.60 -6.88
CA GLN A 770 20.47 3.79 -7.77
C GLN A 770 19.87 2.38 -7.87
N SER A 771 19.87 1.85 -9.08
CA SER A 771 19.54 0.45 -9.36
C SER A 771 20.63 -0.11 -10.24
N ILE A 772 21.23 -1.25 -9.84
CA ILE A 772 22.31 -1.92 -10.55
C ILE A 772 21.93 -3.38 -10.69
N SER A 773 22.05 -3.93 -11.90
CA SER A 773 21.88 -5.36 -12.14
C SER A 773 23.05 -5.90 -12.96
N LEU A 774 23.50 -7.09 -12.59
CA LEU A 774 24.48 -7.88 -13.32
C LEU A 774 23.86 -9.24 -13.62
N ASN A 775 23.98 -9.67 -14.87
CA ASN A 775 23.55 -11.00 -15.29
C ASN A 775 24.69 -11.63 -16.09
N TYR A 776 25.16 -12.81 -15.64
CA TYR A 776 26.26 -13.54 -16.27
C TYR A 776 25.82 -14.96 -16.62
N LYS A 777 25.69 -15.23 -17.90
CA LYS A 777 25.38 -16.55 -18.43
C LYS A 777 26.69 -17.24 -18.85
N ALA A 778 26.88 -18.51 -18.45
CA ALA A 778 28.06 -19.27 -18.75
C ALA A 778 27.71 -20.72 -19.13
N GLY A 779 28.14 -21.18 -20.29
CA GLY A 779 28.01 -22.57 -20.74
C GLY A 779 28.79 -23.52 -19.81
N VAL A 780 28.13 -24.58 -19.37
CA VAL A 780 28.70 -25.64 -18.52
C VAL A 780 29.00 -26.91 -19.36
N SER A 781 28.17 -27.17 -20.37
CA SER A 781 28.37 -28.29 -21.32
C SER A 781 27.83 -27.94 -22.70
N GLY A 782 28.16 -28.72 -23.71
CA GLY A 782 27.68 -28.54 -25.08
C GLY A 782 28.40 -27.44 -25.89
N GLY A 783 29.42 -26.84 -25.34
CA GLY A 783 30.26 -25.85 -25.99
C GLY A 783 30.48 -24.55 -25.20
N ALA A 784 31.49 -23.79 -25.62
CA ALA A 784 31.79 -22.51 -24.98
C ALA A 784 30.68 -21.49 -25.25
N ALA A 785 30.22 -20.81 -24.20
CA ALA A 785 29.30 -19.69 -24.30
C ALA A 785 29.37 -18.83 -23.05
N THR A 786 29.54 -17.53 -23.23
CA THR A 786 29.44 -16.55 -22.13
C THR A 786 28.72 -15.30 -22.59
N GLN A 787 27.95 -14.73 -21.71
CA GLN A 787 27.33 -13.39 -21.88
C GLN A 787 27.28 -12.68 -20.55
N LEU A 788 27.87 -11.50 -20.48
CA LEU A 788 27.71 -10.56 -19.38
C LEU A 788 26.78 -9.43 -19.81
N LEU A 789 25.81 -9.10 -18.98
CA LEU A 789 24.99 -7.90 -19.09
C LEU A 789 25.02 -7.17 -17.74
N ALA A 790 25.54 -5.93 -17.77
CA ALA A 790 25.51 -5.01 -16.63
C ALA A 790 24.63 -3.81 -16.97
N GLN A 791 23.74 -3.45 -16.06
CA GLN A 791 22.83 -2.31 -16.23
C GLN A 791 22.81 -1.46 -14.96
N GLY A 792 22.67 -0.14 -15.13
CA GLY A 792 22.56 0.80 -14.03
C GLY A 792 21.60 1.94 -14.35
N SER A 793 20.81 2.32 -13.36
CA SER A 793 19.96 3.53 -13.40
C SER A 793 20.25 4.38 -12.17
N PHE A 794 20.59 5.65 -12.39
CA PHE A 794 20.97 6.59 -11.35
C PHE A 794 20.05 7.80 -11.42
N TYR A 795 19.45 8.16 -10.29
CA TYR A 795 18.48 9.22 -10.17
C TYR A 795 19.02 10.36 -9.34
N PHE A 796 18.85 11.58 -9.84
CA PHE A 796 19.31 12.82 -9.22
C PHE A 796 18.20 13.86 -9.22
N PRO A 797 18.25 14.86 -8.29
CA PRO A 797 17.40 16.03 -8.36
C PRO A 797 17.57 16.75 -9.70
N GLY A 798 16.48 17.25 -10.26
CA GLY A 798 16.52 18.14 -11.40
C GLY A 798 16.75 19.60 -11.01
N LEU A 799 16.56 20.51 -11.96
CA LEU A 799 16.79 21.95 -11.80
C LEU A 799 15.72 22.67 -10.96
N ALA A 800 14.57 22.04 -10.75
CA ALA A 800 13.48 22.59 -9.94
C ALA A 800 12.83 21.49 -9.09
N THR A 801 11.96 21.90 -8.13
CA THR A 801 11.20 20.98 -7.30
C THR A 801 10.40 20.00 -8.15
N ASN A 802 10.42 18.72 -7.76
CA ASN A 802 9.78 17.60 -8.48
C ASN A 802 10.33 17.31 -9.89
N HIS A 803 11.41 17.96 -10.31
CA HIS A 803 12.14 17.57 -11.50
C HIS A 803 13.15 16.46 -11.17
N SER A 804 13.43 15.59 -12.13
CA SER A 804 14.35 14.48 -11.95
C SER A 804 15.27 14.34 -13.15
N PHE A 805 16.56 14.12 -12.89
CA PHE A 805 17.55 13.74 -13.89
C PHE A 805 17.91 12.26 -13.72
N VAL A 806 17.82 11.47 -14.78
CA VAL A 806 18.05 10.03 -14.75
C VAL A 806 19.11 9.64 -15.75
N VAL A 807 20.16 8.98 -15.27
CA VAL A 807 21.24 8.43 -16.09
C VAL A 807 21.07 6.91 -16.16
N ASN A 808 20.97 6.37 -17.37
CA ASN A 808 20.93 4.93 -17.61
C ASN A 808 22.22 4.51 -18.28
N VAL A 809 22.87 3.46 -17.79
CA VAL A 809 24.06 2.86 -18.39
C VAL A 809 23.84 1.37 -18.60
N ALA A 810 24.42 0.83 -19.66
CA ALA A 810 24.43 -0.61 -19.88
C ALA A 810 25.69 -1.05 -20.61
N HIS A 811 26.20 -2.23 -20.29
CA HIS A 811 27.28 -2.91 -20.94
C HIS A 811 26.90 -4.37 -21.17
N GLN A 812 27.03 -4.84 -22.42
CA GLN A 812 26.91 -6.26 -22.77
C GLN A 812 28.20 -6.73 -23.45
N GLN A 813 28.67 -7.90 -23.05
CA GLN A 813 29.80 -8.56 -23.71
C GLN A 813 29.47 -10.05 -23.87
N LYS A 814 29.60 -10.56 -25.11
CA LYS A 814 29.52 -11.99 -25.42
C LYS A 814 30.92 -12.55 -25.63
N GLY A 815 31.08 -13.83 -25.31
CA GLY A 815 32.34 -14.56 -25.59
C GLY A 815 32.62 -14.67 -27.10
N LYS A 816 33.86 -14.47 -27.51
CA LYS A 816 34.25 -14.50 -28.93
C LYS A 816 34.02 -15.87 -29.63
N ASN A 817 34.07 -16.95 -28.86
CA ASN A 817 33.94 -18.30 -29.37
C ASN A 817 32.59 -18.96 -28.95
N ASN A 818 31.57 -18.15 -28.74
CA ASN A 818 30.27 -18.66 -28.36
C ASN A 818 29.70 -19.58 -29.46
N VAL A 819 29.37 -20.80 -29.09
CA VAL A 819 28.69 -21.77 -29.97
C VAL A 819 27.18 -21.85 -29.63
N ILE A 820 26.78 -21.17 -28.56
CA ILE A 820 25.39 -21.06 -28.09
C ILE A 820 25.05 -19.56 -28.02
N GLY A 821 23.91 -19.18 -28.58
CA GLY A 821 23.38 -17.80 -28.48
C GLY A 821 22.41 -17.67 -27.30
N PHE A 822 22.55 -16.62 -26.52
CA PHE A 822 21.60 -16.25 -25.48
C PHE A 822 20.67 -15.12 -25.93
N SER A 823 19.48 -15.01 -25.31
CA SER A 823 18.51 -13.93 -25.55
C SER A 823 19.14 -12.55 -25.33
N ASN A 824 18.62 -11.57 -26.07
CA ASN A 824 19.07 -10.18 -25.97
C ASN A 824 18.15 -9.38 -25.02
N ASP A 825 18.70 -9.04 -23.85
CA ASP A 825 18.01 -8.21 -22.82
C ASP A 825 18.63 -6.82 -22.71
N PHE A 826 19.50 -6.43 -23.66
CA PHE A 826 20.19 -5.14 -23.64
C PHE A 826 19.23 -3.96 -23.89
N PRO A 827 19.20 -2.92 -23.03
CA PRO A 827 18.33 -1.76 -23.16
C PRO A 827 18.85 -0.79 -24.24
N PHE A 828 18.51 -1.01 -25.50
CA PHE A 828 19.01 -0.28 -26.64
C PHE A 828 18.60 1.22 -26.63
N SER A 829 19.22 2.04 -27.50
CA SER A 829 18.86 3.45 -27.65
C SER A 829 17.43 3.61 -28.18
N LYS A 830 16.68 4.58 -27.63
CA LYS A 830 15.27 4.79 -27.98
C LYS A 830 15.11 5.11 -29.47
N GLY A 831 14.07 4.56 -30.10
CA GLY A 831 13.73 4.77 -31.50
C GLY A 831 14.46 3.85 -32.48
N TYR A 832 15.51 3.15 -32.07
CA TYR A 832 16.22 2.15 -32.89
C TYR A 832 15.62 0.76 -32.71
N THR A 833 15.78 -0.07 -33.74
CA THR A 833 15.49 -1.50 -33.64
C THR A 833 16.59 -2.19 -32.82
N ALA A 834 16.21 -2.98 -31.83
CA ALA A 834 17.15 -3.69 -30.98
C ALA A 834 17.73 -4.91 -31.69
N GLU A 835 19.06 -5.03 -31.67
CA GLU A 835 19.78 -6.18 -32.20
C GLU A 835 20.74 -6.76 -31.16
N SER A 836 20.96 -8.07 -31.23
CA SER A 836 21.82 -8.80 -30.30
C SER A 836 23.26 -8.88 -30.81
N LEU A 837 24.05 -7.84 -30.58
CA LEU A 837 25.44 -7.75 -30.97
C LEU A 837 26.40 -8.19 -29.84
N ASP A 838 27.69 -8.41 -30.15
CA ASP A 838 28.61 -9.05 -29.21
C ASP A 838 29.06 -8.13 -28.07
N ASP A 839 29.44 -6.90 -28.40
CA ASP A 839 29.83 -5.87 -27.43
C ASP A 839 28.96 -4.63 -27.64
N MET A 840 28.26 -4.25 -26.61
CA MET A 840 27.35 -3.11 -26.62
C MET A 840 27.53 -2.27 -25.36
N ASN A 841 27.65 -0.96 -25.53
CA ASN A 841 27.82 0.01 -24.46
C ASN A 841 26.83 1.14 -24.65
N LYS A 842 26.05 1.45 -23.62
CA LYS A 842 25.00 2.49 -23.64
C LYS A 842 25.16 3.50 -22.51
N VAL A 843 24.91 4.76 -22.86
CA VAL A 843 24.62 5.85 -21.91
C VAL A 843 23.36 6.56 -22.37
N GLY A 844 22.39 6.68 -21.47
CA GLY A 844 21.12 7.39 -21.69
C GLY A 844 20.94 8.48 -20.65
N LEU A 845 20.65 9.70 -21.09
CA LEU A 845 20.35 10.85 -20.23
C LEU A 845 18.87 11.21 -20.38
N ASN A 846 18.17 11.34 -19.27
CA ASN A 846 16.74 11.65 -19.28
C ASN A 846 16.46 12.76 -18.26
N TYR A 847 15.70 13.77 -18.67
CA TYR A 847 15.24 14.84 -17.80
C TYR A 847 13.72 14.83 -17.76
N HIS A 848 13.15 14.66 -16.56
CA HIS A 848 11.71 14.57 -16.35
C HIS A 848 11.22 15.75 -15.51
N PHE A 849 10.08 16.31 -15.89
CA PHE A 849 9.46 17.43 -15.19
C PHE A 849 7.93 17.39 -15.27
N PRO A 850 7.20 17.74 -14.20
CA PRO A 850 5.77 17.94 -14.25
C PRO A 850 5.48 19.31 -14.86
N PHE A 851 4.49 19.44 -15.75
CA PHE A 851 4.10 20.73 -16.27
C PHE A 851 2.64 21.09 -16.06
N ALA A 852 1.78 20.12 -15.70
CA ALA A 852 0.39 20.38 -15.34
C ALA A 852 -0.19 19.31 -14.41
N TYR A 853 -1.11 19.72 -13.57
CA TYR A 853 -1.93 18.89 -12.70
C TYR A 853 -3.41 19.21 -12.99
N PRO A 854 -4.02 18.57 -14.00
CA PRO A 854 -5.34 18.96 -14.50
C PRO A 854 -6.47 18.66 -13.53
N ASP A 855 -6.35 17.61 -12.70
CA ASP A 855 -7.41 17.12 -11.82
C ASP A 855 -8.76 16.99 -12.56
N ALA A 856 -8.72 16.45 -13.78
CA ALA A 856 -9.83 16.37 -14.70
C ALA A 856 -10.20 14.92 -15.00
N GLY A 857 -11.50 14.62 -15.04
CA GLY A 857 -12.02 13.30 -15.32
C GLY A 857 -13.05 13.28 -16.43
N PHE A 858 -13.15 12.14 -17.13
CA PHE A 858 -14.13 11.91 -18.17
C PHE A 858 -14.92 10.64 -17.89
N GLY A 859 -16.25 10.76 -17.91
CA GLY A 859 -17.20 9.65 -17.91
C GLY A 859 -17.12 8.69 -16.72
N ASN A 860 -16.55 9.07 -15.59
CA ASN A 860 -16.23 8.16 -14.49
C ASN A 860 -15.31 6.97 -14.88
N ILE A 861 -14.62 7.06 -16.03
CA ILE A 861 -13.75 6.02 -16.56
C ILE A 861 -12.28 6.38 -16.35
N VAL A 862 -11.88 7.59 -16.78
CA VAL A 862 -10.49 8.04 -16.72
C VAL A 862 -10.38 9.36 -15.97
N TYR A 863 -9.35 9.48 -15.15
CA TYR A 863 -9.02 10.70 -14.41
C TYR A 863 -7.55 11.03 -14.59
N LEU A 864 -7.25 12.24 -15.02
CA LEU A 864 -5.93 12.76 -15.32
C LEU A 864 -5.40 13.54 -14.11
N LEU A 865 -4.41 12.97 -13.44
CA LEU A 865 -3.77 13.55 -12.24
C LEU A 865 -2.63 14.51 -12.59
N ARG A 866 -1.74 14.11 -13.54
CA ARG A 866 -0.55 14.86 -13.87
C ARG A 866 -0.16 14.66 -15.32
N LEU A 867 0.29 15.74 -15.96
CA LEU A 867 1.02 15.74 -17.23
C LEU A 867 2.49 16.00 -16.93
N ARG A 868 3.38 15.20 -17.50
CA ARG A 868 4.83 15.33 -17.32
C ARG A 868 5.57 15.22 -18.64
N GLY A 869 6.63 16.03 -18.77
CA GLY A 869 7.53 16.02 -19.89
C GLY A 869 8.75 15.15 -19.65
N GLN A 870 9.31 14.66 -20.73
CA GLN A 870 10.62 14.03 -20.78
C GLN A 870 11.44 14.66 -21.92
N LEU A 871 12.70 14.98 -21.67
CA LEU A 871 13.72 15.20 -22.68
C LEU A 871 14.77 14.11 -22.52
N PHE A 872 15.29 13.58 -23.63
CA PHE A 872 16.29 12.54 -23.55
C PHE A 872 17.37 12.63 -24.63
N PHE A 873 18.51 12.03 -24.32
CA PHE A 873 19.61 11.71 -25.27
C PHE A 873 20.11 10.31 -24.92
N ASP A 874 20.16 9.43 -25.92
CA ASP A 874 20.73 8.09 -25.80
C ASP A 874 21.91 7.92 -26.77
N TYR A 875 22.94 7.22 -26.32
CA TYR A 875 24.08 6.81 -27.08
C TYR A 875 24.39 5.34 -26.83
N THR A 876 24.30 4.51 -27.86
CA THR A 876 24.78 3.12 -27.85
C THR A 876 25.88 2.95 -28.87
N ARG A 877 27.01 2.36 -28.46
CA ARG A 877 28.05 1.87 -29.36
C ARG A 877 27.97 0.35 -29.37
N ALA A 878 27.93 -0.23 -30.56
CA ALA A 878 27.86 -1.67 -30.73
C ALA A 878 28.92 -2.17 -31.70
N THR A 879 29.50 -3.36 -31.39
CA THR A 879 30.48 -4.06 -32.23
C THR A 879 30.17 -5.56 -32.26
N SER A 880 30.44 -6.20 -33.39
CA SER A 880 30.37 -7.66 -33.51
C SER A 880 31.45 -8.11 -34.49
N ASP A 881 32.34 -9.00 -34.07
CA ASP A 881 33.39 -9.57 -34.89
C ASP A 881 32.79 -10.61 -35.83
N ASN A 882 33.36 -10.76 -37.03
CA ASN A 882 32.93 -11.73 -38.05
C ASN A 882 31.46 -11.64 -38.42
N PHE A 883 30.86 -10.46 -38.33
CA PHE A 883 29.42 -10.26 -38.55
C PHE A 883 28.98 -10.51 -40.00
N PHE A 884 29.81 -10.07 -40.96
CA PHE A 884 29.52 -10.23 -42.37
C PHE A 884 30.05 -11.54 -42.90
N THR A 885 29.49 -12.02 -44.02
CA THR A 885 29.88 -13.25 -44.69
C THR A 885 31.34 -13.30 -45.16
N ASN A 886 31.95 -12.14 -45.33
CA ASN A 886 33.40 -11.97 -45.68
C ASN A 886 34.31 -11.90 -44.44
N GLY A 887 33.78 -12.13 -43.24
CA GLY A 887 34.53 -12.04 -41.98
C GLY A 887 34.78 -10.64 -41.48
N ALA A 888 34.23 -9.61 -42.11
CA ALA A 888 34.38 -8.25 -41.62
C ALA A 888 33.56 -8.00 -40.32
N SER A 889 34.11 -7.17 -39.45
CA SER A 889 33.46 -6.76 -38.18
C SER A 889 32.45 -5.66 -38.42
N PHE A 890 31.35 -5.72 -37.68
CA PHE A 890 30.37 -4.65 -37.58
C PHE A 890 30.74 -3.71 -36.45
N LYS A 891 30.71 -2.37 -36.71
CA LYS A 891 30.93 -1.33 -35.71
C LYS A 891 30.10 -0.12 -36.05
N GLN A 892 29.17 0.24 -35.15
CA GLN A 892 28.29 1.38 -35.37
C GLN A 892 27.89 2.04 -34.05
N ASN A 893 27.61 3.33 -34.15
CA ASN A 893 26.98 4.12 -33.08
C ASN A 893 25.51 4.28 -33.37
N PHE A 894 24.70 4.33 -32.30
CA PHE A 894 23.26 4.52 -32.34
C PHE A 894 22.88 5.61 -31.35
N ARG A 895 22.85 6.86 -31.85
CA ARG A 895 22.51 8.05 -31.05
C ARG A 895 21.11 8.48 -31.36
N SER A 896 20.34 8.80 -30.35
CA SER A 896 19.01 9.38 -30.49
C SER A 896 18.76 10.47 -29.48
N THR A 897 17.93 11.44 -29.86
CA THR A 897 17.44 12.48 -28.96
C THR A 897 15.95 12.70 -29.18
N GLY A 898 15.26 13.25 -28.19
CA GLY A 898 13.84 13.48 -28.37
C GLY A 898 13.13 13.99 -27.13
N ALA A 899 11.82 14.04 -27.25
CA ALA A 899 10.93 14.49 -26.20
C ALA A 899 9.74 13.56 -26.05
N GLY A 900 9.17 13.50 -24.85
CA GLY A 900 7.96 12.74 -24.56
C GLY A 900 6.98 13.51 -23.69
N VAL A 901 5.72 13.23 -23.86
CA VAL A 901 4.65 13.69 -22.98
C VAL A 901 3.97 12.46 -22.38
N PHE A 902 3.86 12.44 -21.05
CA PHE A 902 3.29 11.34 -20.31
C PHE A 902 2.07 11.79 -19.50
N PHE A 903 1.11 10.89 -19.39
CA PHE A 903 -0.16 11.07 -18.72
C PHE A 903 -0.22 10.13 -17.52
N ASP A 904 -0.20 10.69 -16.31
CA ASP A 904 -0.41 9.92 -15.09
C ASP A 904 -1.90 9.95 -14.80
N THR A 905 -2.55 8.79 -14.97
CA THR A 905 -4.01 8.67 -14.95
C THR A 905 -4.46 7.60 -13.96
N LYS A 906 -5.75 7.67 -13.58
CA LYS A 906 -6.47 6.60 -12.90
C LYS A 906 -7.66 6.18 -13.76
N PHE A 907 -7.81 4.86 -13.92
CA PHE A 907 -8.91 4.26 -14.66
C PHE A 907 -9.84 3.51 -13.70
N PHE A 908 -11.15 3.55 -13.99
CA PHE A 908 -12.22 2.86 -13.25
C PHE A 908 -12.05 2.96 -11.72
N ASN A 909 -11.70 1.88 -11.03
CA ASN A 909 -11.50 1.82 -9.58
C ASN A 909 -10.10 2.29 -9.14
N GLN A 910 -9.70 3.47 -9.59
CA GLN A 910 -8.42 4.09 -9.23
C GLN A 910 -7.17 3.32 -9.70
N ASN A 911 -7.32 2.43 -10.69
CA ASN A 911 -6.19 1.73 -11.31
C ASN A 911 -5.23 2.74 -11.94
N SER A 912 -4.04 2.89 -11.36
CA SER A 912 -3.05 3.85 -11.83
C SER A 912 -2.38 3.33 -13.10
N ILE A 913 -2.53 4.06 -14.20
CA ILE A 913 -1.91 3.74 -15.48
C ILE A 913 -1.20 5.00 -15.97
N SER A 914 0.12 4.89 -16.20
CA SER A 914 0.90 5.93 -16.85
C SER A 914 1.26 5.50 -18.25
N PHE A 915 0.96 6.34 -19.23
CA PHE A 915 1.31 6.12 -20.62
C PHE A 915 1.83 7.42 -21.24
N GLY A 916 2.46 7.32 -22.40
CA GLY A 916 3.02 8.52 -23.03
C GLY A 916 3.19 8.38 -24.53
N ILE A 917 3.39 9.53 -25.17
CA ILE A 917 3.79 9.64 -26.56
C ILE A 917 5.21 10.20 -26.58
N ARG A 918 6.10 9.51 -27.27
CA ARG A 918 7.50 9.89 -27.38
C ARG A 918 7.87 10.10 -28.84
N TYR A 919 8.49 11.22 -29.13
CA TYR A 919 9.18 11.50 -30.37
C TYR A 919 10.68 11.27 -30.20
N SER A 920 11.25 10.47 -31.11
CA SER A 920 12.69 10.17 -31.15
C SER A 920 13.26 10.57 -32.53
N ARG A 921 14.33 11.37 -32.54
CA ARG A 921 15.15 11.68 -33.71
C ARG A 921 16.38 10.82 -33.67
N LEU A 922 16.55 9.93 -34.66
CA LEU A 922 17.77 9.14 -34.86
C LEU A 922 18.84 10.02 -35.48
N LEU A 923 20.03 10.03 -34.87
CA LEU A 923 21.17 10.80 -35.33
C LEU A 923 22.09 9.97 -36.23
N ASP A 924 22.04 8.64 -36.09
CA ASP A 924 22.73 7.67 -36.95
C ASP A 924 21.73 6.82 -37.73
N ASP A 925 22.19 6.04 -38.70
CA ASP A 925 21.32 5.15 -39.47
C ASP A 925 20.88 3.96 -38.61
N ASP A 926 19.63 3.48 -38.87
CA ASP A 926 19.10 2.27 -38.21
C ASP A 926 19.85 1.04 -38.75
N PHE A 927 19.86 -0.06 -37.97
CA PHE A 927 20.59 -1.27 -38.28
C PHE A 927 20.27 -1.86 -39.67
N PHE A 928 18.98 -1.89 -40.05
CA PHE A 928 18.52 -2.42 -41.34
C PHE A 928 18.47 -1.37 -42.48
N GLY A 929 18.84 -0.16 -42.24
CA GLY A 929 18.73 0.94 -43.21
C GLY A 929 17.29 1.27 -43.62
N GLY A 930 17.10 2.31 -44.44
CA GLY A 930 15.84 2.55 -45.18
C GLY A 930 14.61 3.06 -44.42
N THR A 931 14.61 3.16 -43.12
CA THR A 931 13.52 3.77 -42.33
C THR A 931 13.87 5.21 -41.97
N GLY A 932 12.91 6.14 -42.07
CA GLY A 932 13.13 7.55 -41.75
C GLY A 932 13.74 7.76 -40.36
N ARG A 933 14.47 8.86 -40.14
CA ARG A 933 15.13 9.17 -38.85
C ARG A 933 14.19 9.67 -37.74
N ASN A 934 12.92 9.83 -38.02
CA ASN A 934 11.92 10.29 -37.06
C ASN A 934 11.03 9.13 -36.62
N ARG A 935 10.86 8.95 -35.32
CA ARG A 935 10.01 7.93 -34.72
C ARG A 935 8.99 8.56 -33.80
N ILE A 936 7.75 8.11 -33.87
CA ILE A 936 6.73 8.40 -32.87
C ILE A 936 6.32 7.07 -32.25
N GLU A 937 6.44 6.98 -30.94
CA GLU A 937 6.20 5.76 -30.17
C GLU A 937 5.14 6.00 -29.12
N LEU A 938 4.19 5.07 -28.98
CA LEU A 938 3.31 4.98 -27.83
C LEU A 938 4.06 4.17 -26.76
N VAL A 939 4.28 4.79 -25.59
CA VAL A 939 4.99 4.15 -24.47
C VAL A 939 3.95 3.63 -23.47
N LEU A 940 3.85 2.30 -23.31
CA LEU A 940 2.90 1.58 -22.47
C LEU A 940 3.56 0.34 -21.82
N PRO A 941 3.23 0.01 -20.56
CA PRO A 941 2.99 0.95 -19.47
C PRO A 941 4.30 1.62 -19.06
N VAL A 942 4.23 2.76 -18.42
CA VAL A 942 5.39 3.35 -17.75
C VAL A 942 5.47 2.76 -16.36
N THR A 943 6.38 1.83 -16.14
CA THR A 943 6.63 1.30 -14.80
C THR A 943 7.32 2.35 -13.94
N PHE A 944 6.74 2.65 -12.79
CA PHE A 944 7.42 3.33 -11.69
C PHE A 944 8.10 2.26 -10.81
N PHE A 945 9.13 2.65 -10.09
CA PHE A 945 9.84 1.77 -9.14
C PHE A 945 8.93 1.15 -8.10
#